data_84e1ca8c712180c0e0bcb13efb64f322
#
_entry.id   84e1ca8c712180c0e0bcb13efb64f322
#
_cell.length_a   1.000
_cell.length_b   1.000
_cell.length_c   1.000
_cell.angle_alpha   90.00
_cell.angle_beta   90.00
_cell.angle_gamma   90.00
#
_symmetry.space_group_name_H-M   'P 1'
#
loop_
_entity.id
_entity.type
_entity.pdbx_description
1 polymer ?
#
loop_
_entity_poly.entity_id
_entity_poly.type
_entity_poly.pdbx_seq_one_letter_code
_entity_poly.pdbx_strand_id
1 'polypeptide(L)'
;GYKIAICEQLSEPTKNSKEIVQRDVVRVITSGTIMEDSILDDKKNNYILSIAKSGANYGLAWADITTGELNTTEFSGEMANDNLNDALIMISPNEVICNDEFKDSYQDIPVFKQNLLPAPQNYYDYAYGYTRAEEKLKTQLNTVSLKAFGLNSSRYCVMAIGGLLEYLGETQKRALPQINSVKIVSTKNYMQLDYVARKNLELLQNSHDGGKHGSILWLLDNTSTSMGGRLLRKFITEPLQNIKEINMRQNGVEELYKNIIKRESIISELDRFADIERICGKISYGSVNPKECLALCESLQKLPRIKKLLENSSSKVLQSIYDNIDEQTEVVDLLTRAISSQAPSIASEGGIFNEGYSQVLDDLIHAKTDGVKWLVNLEAQEREETGIKNLKIDYNRVFGYYIEVTNIQKDLVPFRYTRKQTLTNAERYVTPELKELEDKILGSEEKALKLELSLFGEIKKYLLTQVEKMQNKSRYIAYLDALCSLATVAVKNNYVRPKMVDYNEPMIIKDGRHPIVEKLTSEQFVPNDTLMNSSDSKTMIITGPNMAGKSTYMRQVAVICLLAHTGSFVPASEAQIPLTDRIFTRIGASDDLSYGQSTFMVEMVEVANILHGATEKSLILLDEVGRGTSTFDGLSIAWSVM
;
A
#
# COMPACT_ATOMS: atom_id res chain seq x y z
N GLY A 1 0.29 -18.72 5.62
CA GLY A 1 0.79 -17.88 6.70
C GLY A 1 0.21 -18.31 8.05
N TYR A 2 0.84 -17.87 9.13
CA TYR A 2 0.33 -18.11 10.48
C TYR A 2 -0.64 -17.00 10.88
N LYS A 3 -1.66 -17.33 11.70
CA LYS A 3 -2.49 -16.34 12.40
C LYS A 3 -1.87 -16.10 13.77
N ILE A 4 -1.66 -14.83 14.13
CA ILE A 4 -1.03 -14.42 15.39
C ILE A 4 -2.06 -13.68 16.21
N ALA A 5 -2.42 -14.19 17.38
CA ALA A 5 -3.29 -13.52 18.33
C ALA A 5 -2.47 -12.67 19.31
N ILE A 6 -2.77 -11.37 19.37
CA ILE A 6 -2.20 -10.46 20.37
C ILE A 6 -3.13 -10.45 21.57
N CYS A 7 -2.60 -10.82 22.74
CA CYS A 7 -3.31 -10.83 23.99
C CYS A 7 -2.75 -9.74 24.91
N GLU A 8 -3.61 -8.84 25.37
CA GLU A 8 -3.22 -7.76 26.29
C GLU A 8 -3.91 -7.91 27.64
N GLN A 9 -3.33 -7.25 28.62
CA GLN A 9 -3.87 -7.17 29.96
C GLN A 9 -4.92 -6.04 30.01
N LEU A 10 -6.15 -6.37 30.41
CA LEU A 10 -7.27 -5.42 30.46
C LEU A 10 -7.51 -4.80 31.84
N SER A 11 -6.94 -5.36 32.91
CA SER A 11 -7.10 -4.82 34.27
C SER A 11 -5.74 -4.50 34.91
N GLU A 12 -5.65 -3.38 35.65
CA GLU A 12 -4.45 -3.05 36.41
C GLU A 12 -4.31 -3.99 37.64
N PRO A 13 -3.09 -4.47 37.92
CA PRO A 13 -2.87 -5.27 39.12
C PRO A 13 -3.02 -4.39 40.35
N THR A 14 -4.08 -4.60 41.12
CA THR A 14 -4.24 -3.93 42.44
C THR A 14 -3.40 -4.66 43.49
N LYS A 15 -2.57 -3.91 44.22
CA LYS A 15 -1.60 -4.45 45.22
C LYS A 15 -2.22 -5.36 46.30
N ASN A 16 -3.56 -5.39 46.43
CA ASN A 16 -4.27 -6.08 47.51
C ASN A 16 -5.33 -7.09 47.03
N SER A 17 -5.50 -7.32 45.73
CA SER A 17 -6.46 -8.32 45.26
C SER A 17 -5.77 -9.63 44.87
N LYS A 18 -6.31 -10.76 45.36
CA LYS A 18 -5.96 -12.12 44.89
C LYS A 18 -6.61 -12.43 43.53
N GLU A 19 -7.18 -11.46 42.84
CA GLU A 19 -7.85 -11.64 41.55
C GLU A 19 -6.81 -11.76 40.45
N ILE A 20 -7.04 -12.76 39.59
CA ILE A 20 -6.23 -13.00 38.39
C ILE A 20 -6.47 -11.83 37.42
N VAL A 21 -5.39 -11.22 36.97
CA VAL A 21 -5.43 -10.15 35.97
C VAL A 21 -6.15 -10.62 34.71
N GLN A 22 -7.19 -9.92 34.33
CA GLN A 22 -7.95 -10.23 33.12
C GLN A 22 -7.11 -9.93 31.87
N ARG A 23 -7.03 -10.91 30.99
CA ARG A 23 -6.39 -10.82 29.67
C ARG A 23 -7.36 -11.26 28.59
N ASP A 24 -7.30 -10.60 27.45
CA ASP A 24 -8.11 -10.98 26.28
C ASP A 24 -7.33 -10.75 25.00
N VAL A 25 -7.77 -11.43 23.92
CA VAL A 25 -7.24 -11.24 22.57
C VAL A 25 -7.79 -9.93 22.03
N VAL A 26 -6.92 -8.95 21.86
CA VAL A 26 -7.28 -7.61 21.37
C VAL A 26 -7.16 -7.50 19.86
N ARG A 27 -6.44 -8.40 19.21
CA ARG A 27 -6.26 -8.44 17.76
C ARG A 27 -5.77 -9.79 17.30
N VAL A 28 -6.19 -10.20 16.09
CA VAL A 28 -5.61 -11.33 15.34
C VAL A 28 -4.99 -10.78 14.07
N ILE A 29 -3.67 -10.97 13.92
CA ILE A 29 -2.93 -10.60 12.72
C ILE A 29 -2.91 -11.78 11.76
N THR A 30 -3.31 -11.53 10.52
CA THR A 30 -3.27 -12.47 9.40
C THR A 30 -2.53 -11.85 8.23
N SER A 31 -2.21 -12.59 7.17
CA SER A 31 -1.47 -12.07 6.00
C SER A 31 -2.14 -10.84 5.35
N GLY A 32 -3.46 -10.77 5.32
CA GLY A 32 -4.24 -9.64 4.77
C GLY A 32 -4.51 -8.52 5.78
N THR A 33 -4.18 -8.71 7.07
CA THR A 33 -4.46 -7.72 8.12
C THR A 33 -3.21 -7.15 8.80
N ILE A 34 -2.04 -7.30 8.17
CA ILE A 34 -0.78 -6.68 8.62
C ILE A 34 -0.89 -5.15 8.45
N MET A 35 -0.46 -4.41 9.47
CA MET A 35 -0.41 -2.93 9.47
C MET A 35 0.99 -2.38 9.75
N GLU A 36 1.92 -3.25 10.10
CA GLU A 36 3.29 -2.92 10.46
C GLU A 36 4.11 -2.61 9.20
N ASP A 37 4.60 -1.36 9.07
CA ASP A 37 5.36 -0.89 7.89
C ASP A 37 6.62 -1.71 7.63
N SER A 38 7.26 -2.24 8.68
CA SER A 38 8.47 -3.06 8.55
C SER A 38 8.28 -4.36 7.78
N ILE A 39 7.02 -4.82 7.60
CA ILE A 39 6.66 -6.07 6.94
C ILE A 39 6.03 -5.81 5.57
N LEU A 40 5.42 -4.64 5.39
CA LEU A 40 4.69 -4.27 4.18
C LEU A 40 5.63 -3.65 3.14
N ASP A 41 5.38 -3.95 1.86
CA ASP A 41 5.94 -3.19 0.76
C ASP A 41 5.20 -1.83 0.66
N ASP A 42 5.95 -0.73 0.69
CA ASP A 42 5.38 0.62 0.71
C ASP A 42 4.59 0.94 -0.57
N LYS A 43 5.04 0.41 -1.70
CA LYS A 43 4.44 0.66 -3.03
C LYS A 43 3.51 -0.47 -3.49
N LYS A 44 3.04 -1.34 -2.56
CA LYS A 44 2.08 -2.42 -2.83
C LYS A 44 0.94 -2.40 -1.82
N ASN A 45 -0.29 -2.60 -2.31
CA ASN A 45 -1.45 -2.80 -1.44
C ASN A 45 -1.42 -4.19 -0.78
N ASN A 46 -1.96 -4.28 0.44
CA ASN A 46 -2.12 -5.54 1.17
C ASN A 46 -3.59 -5.96 1.17
N TYR A 47 -4.03 -6.60 0.09
CA TYR A 47 -5.43 -6.97 -0.05
C TYR A 47 -5.79 -8.26 0.69
N ILE A 48 -6.91 -8.18 1.43
CA ILE A 48 -7.71 -9.33 1.82
C ILE A 48 -8.95 -9.39 0.92
N LEU A 49 -9.26 -10.57 0.41
CA LEU A 49 -10.39 -10.82 -0.49
C LEU A 49 -11.40 -11.76 0.16
N SER A 50 -12.67 -11.42 0.04
CA SER A 50 -13.82 -12.25 0.39
C SER A 50 -14.56 -12.67 -0.88
N ILE A 51 -14.85 -13.96 -1.03
CA ILE A 51 -15.59 -14.53 -2.14
C ILE A 51 -16.90 -15.14 -1.65
N ALA A 52 -18.02 -14.67 -2.18
CA ALA A 52 -19.33 -15.24 -1.98
C ALA A 52 -19.78 -15.96 -3.25
N LYS A 53 -20.00 -17.26 -3.20
CA LYS A 53 -20.58 -18.06 -4.28
C LYS A 53 -22.05 -18.39 -3.97
N SER A 54 -22.90 -18.33 -4.96
CA SER A 54 -24.29 -18.82 -4.89
C SER A 54 -24.70 -19.32 -6.27
N GLY A 55 -24.75 -20.64 -6.44
CA GLY A 55 -24.93 -21.31 -7.74
C GLY A 55 -23.81 -20.97 -8.72
N ALA A 56 -24.15 -20.43 -9.87
CA ALA A 56 -23.20 -20.00 -10.91
C ALA A 56 -22.76 -18.53 -10.74
N ASN A 57 -23.11 -17.87 -9.64
CA ASN A 57 -22.83 -16.45 -9.43
C ASN A 57 -21.78 -16.24 -8.35
N TYR A 58 -20.96 -15.22 -8.52
CA TYR A 58 -19.88 -14.85 -7.63
C TYR A 58 -19.96 -13.38 -7.24
N GLY A 59 -19.80 -13.10 -5.95
CA GLY A 59 -19.50 -11.77 -5.44
C GLY A 59 -18.08 -11.74 -4.88
N LEU A 60 -17.36 -10.69 -5.19
CA LEU A 60 -16.02 -10.43 -4.68
C LEU A 60 -16.01 -9.11 -3.91
N ALA A 61 -15.36 -9.11 -2.75
CA ALA A 61 -15.07 -7.89 -2.02
C ALA A 61 -13.63 -7.94 -1.52
N TRP A 62 -12.85 -6.91 -1.79
CA TRP A 62 -11.46 -6.84 -1.30
C TRP A 62 -11.18 -5.49 -0.67
N ALA A 63 -10.38 -5.53 0.39
CA ALA A 63 -9.99 -4.35 1.13
C ALA A 63 -8.50 -4.35 1.46
N ASP A 64 -7.95 -3.16 1.53
CA ASP A 64 -6.67 -2.88 2.18
C ASP A 64 -6.95 -2.07 3.44
N ILE A 65 -6.82 -2.70 4.60
CA ILE A 65 -7.12 -2.07 5.89
C ILE A 65 -6.15 -0.93 6.24
N THR A 66 -4.97 -0.93 5.62
CA THR A 66 -3.95 0.10 5.88
C THR A 66 -4.28 1.41 5.20
N THR A 67 -4.91 1.35 4.02
CA THR A 67 -5.30 2.53 3.23
C THR A 67 -6.79 2.87 3.36
N GLY A 68 -7.62 1.92 3.85
CA GLY A 68 -9.07 2.06 3.95
C GLY A 68 -9.81 1.83 2.63
N GLU A 69 -9.14 1.27 1.63
CA GLU A 69 -9.75 0.94 0.35
C GLU A 69 -10.67 -0.28 0.49
N LEU A 70 -11.90 -0.18 -0.03
CA LEU A 70 -12.86 -1.27 -0.15
C LEU A 70 -13.45 -1.27 -1.56
N ASN A 71 -13.26 -2.36 -2.28
CA ASN A 71 -13.77 -2.56 -3.63
C ASN A 71 -14.63 -3.83 -3.70
N THR A 72 -15.51 -3.88 -4.68
CA THR A 72 -16.36 -5.04 -4.93
C THR A 72 -16.70 -5.21 -6.40
N THR A 73 -17.00 -6.43 -6.81
CA THR A 73 -17.51 -6.78 -8.13
C THR A 73 -18.33 -8.06 -8.04
N GLU A 74 -19.17 -8.32 -9.05
CA GLU A 74 -19.90 -9.58 -9.15
C GLU A 74 -19.90 -10.13 -10.58
N PHE A 75 -19.97 -11.44 -10.70
CA PHE A 75 -20.00 -12.15 -11.96
C PHE A 75 -21.16 -13.14 -12.01
N SER A 76 -21.84 -13.20 -13.15
CA SER A 76 -22.97 -14.08 -13.39
C SER A 76 -22.96 -14.56 -14.85
N GLY A 77 -23.60 -15.71 -15.11
CA GLY A 77 -23.72 -16.29 -16.44
C GLY A 77 -22.56 -17.23 -16.82
N GLU A 78 -22.49 -17.61 -18.09
CA GLU A 78 -21.57 -18.67 -18.59
C GLU A 78 -20.09 -18.34 -18.41
N MET A 79 -19.72 -17.06 -18.55
CA MET A 79 -18.32 -16.59 -18.41
C MET A 79 -17.95 -16.21 -16.96
N ALA A 80 -18.78 -16.54 -15.99
CA ALA A 80 -18.54 -16.10 -14.61
C ALA A 80 -17.23 -16.65 -14.01
N ASN A 81 -16.88 -17.90 -14.34
CA ASN A 81 -15.62 -18.53 -13.88
C ASN A 81 -14.38 -17.86 -14.47
N ASP A 82 -14.40 -17.55 -15.78
CA ASP A 82 -13.27 -16.91 -16.45
C ASP A 82 -13.08 -15.47 -15.97
N ASN A 83 -14.18 -14.72 -15.84
CA ASN A 83 -14.15 -13.37 -15.27
C ASN A 83 -13.68 -13.36 -13.82
N LEU A 84 -14.08 -14.36 -13.03
CA LEU A 84 -13.59 -14.54 -11.67
C LEU A 84 -12.08 -14.78 -11.66
N ASN A 85 -11.59 -15.70 -12.49
CA ASN A 85 -10.16 -16.01 -12.59
C ASN A 85 -9.32 -14.77 -12.96
N ASP A 86 -9.76 -14.00 -13.96
CA ASP A 86 -9.09 -12.77 -14.39
C ASP A 86 -9.11 -11.70 -13.27
N ALA A 87 -10.23 -11.54 -12.56
CA ALA A 87 -10.33 -10.62 -11.44
C ALA A 87 -9.41 -11.02 -10.27
N LEU A 88 -9.32 -12.31 -9.94
CA LEU A 88 -8.43 -12.83 -8.91
C LEU A 88 -6.96 -12.53 -9.20
N ILE A 89 -6.55 -12.69 -10.47
CA ILE A 89 -5.20 -12.34 -10.93
C ILE A 89 -4.95 -10.84 -10.85
N MET A 90 -5.95 -10.02 -11.23
CA MET A 90 -5.87 -8.56 -11.16
C MET A 90 -5.70 -8.08 -9.72
N ILE A 91 -6.50 -8.58 -8.79
CA ILE A 91 -6.49 -8.20 -7.37
C ILE A 91 -5.22 -8.69 -6.69
N SER A 92 -4.77 -9.91 -6.98
CA SER A 92 -3.59 -10.56 -6.39
C SER A 92 -3.57 -10.45 -4.85
N PRO A 93 -4.60 -10.99 -4.13
CA PRO A 93 -4.75 -10.84 -2.70
C PRO A 93 -3.70 -11.64 -1.92
N ASN A 94 -3.34 -11.14 -0.74
CA ASN A 94 -2.46 -11.83 0.21
C ASN A 94 -3.23 -12.81 1.12
N GLU A 95 -4.53 -12.65 1.20
CA GLU A 95 -5.43 -13.53 1.97
C GLU A 95 -6.78 -13.65 1.26
N VAL A 96 -7.36 -14.85 1.26
CA VAL A 96 -8.67 -15.13 0.67
C VAL A 96 -9.54 -15.84 1.68
N ILE A 97 -10.74 -15.30 1.92
CA ILE A 97 -11.81 -15.94 2.68
C ILE A 97 -13.01 -16.23 1.79
N CYS A 98 -13.78 -17.23 2.09
CA CYS A 98 -14.94 -17.60 1.28
C CYS A 98 -16.03 -18.32 2.10
N ASN A 99 -17.23 -18.42 1.51
CA ASN A 99 -18.29 -19.26 2.03
C ASN A 99 -18.08 -20.74 1.68
N ASP A 100 -18.86 -21.62 2.31
CA ASP A 100 -18.75 -23.10 2.15
C ASP A 100 -18.89 -23.52 0.68
N GLU A 101 -19.87 -22.99 -0.05
CA GLU A 101 -20.13 -23.34 -1.45
C GLU A 101 -18.93 -23.04 -2.36
N PHE A 102 -18.21 -21.95 -2.13
CA PHE A 102 -16.98 -21.66 -2.88
C PHE A 102 -15.84 -22.58 -2.43
N LYS A 103 -15.72 -22.85 -1.15
CA LYS A 103 -14.69 -23.71 -0.59
C LYS A 103 -14.71 -25.13 -1.18
N ASP A 104 -15.89 -25.64 -1.48
CA ASP A 104 -16.06 -26.98 -2.05
C ASP A 104 -15.63 -27.06 -3.54
N SER A 105 -15.59 -25.93 -4.25
CA SER A 105 -15.34 -25.87 -5.69
C SER A 105 -14.16 -24.99 -6.14
N TYR A 106 -13.40 -24.41 -5.20
CA TYR A 106 -12.35 -23.44 -5.58
C TYR A 106 -11.22 -24.03 -6.44
N GLN A 107 -10.98 -25.36 -6.36
CA GLN A 107 -9.96 -26.03 -7.16
C GLN A 107 -10.32 -26.13 -8.66
N ASP A 108 -11.57 -25.85 -9.02
CA ASP A 108 -12.00 -25.75 -10.41
C ASP A 108 -11.53 -24.44 -11.06
N ILE A 109 -11.15 -23.45 -10.25
CA ILE A 109 -10.67 -22.16 -10.74
C ILE A 109 -9.15 -22.25 -11.01
N PRO A 110 -8.69 -21.93 -12.23
CA PRO A 110 -7.31 -22.14 -12.66
C PRO A 110 -6.25 -21.53 -11.75
N VAL A 111 -6.47 -20.32 -11.25
CA VAL A 111 -5.51 -19.60 -10.38
C VAL A 111 -5.25 -20.34 -9.05
N PHE A 112 -6.24 -20.99 -8.48
CA PHE A 112 -6.08 -21.79 -7.26
C PHE A 112 -5.53 -23.18 -7.57
N LYS A 113 -5.97 -23.79 -8.66
CA LYS A 113 -5.44 -25.09 -9.14
C LYS A 113 -3.94 -25.01 -9.42
N GLN A 114 -3.46 -23.88 -9.92
CA GLN A 114 -2.05 -23.61 -10.20
C GLN A 114 -1.28 -23.05 -8.98
N ASN A 115 -1.91 -22.94 -7.80
CA ASN A 115 -1.32 -22.36 -6.58
C ASN A 115 -0.72 -20.94 -6.77
N LEU A 116 -1.27 -20.15 -7.67
CA LEU A 116 -0.82 -18.78 -7.94
C LEU A 116 -1.27 -17.80 -6.86
N LEU A 117 -2.34 -18.13 -6.12
CA LEU A 117 -2.87 -17.36 -5.01
C LEU A 117 -2.96 -18.21 -3.74
N PRO A 118 -3.04 -17.57 -2.56
CA PRO A 118 -3.29 -18.29 -1.30
C PRO A 118 -4.59 -19.09 -1.38
N ALA A 119 -4.56 -20.32 -0.86
CA ALA A 119 -5.77 -21.16 -0.79
C ALA A 119 -6.85 -20.44 0.04
N PRO A 120 -8.11 -20.39 -0.44
CA PRO A 120 -9.18 -19.73 0.27
C PRO A 120 -9.49 -20.45 1.59
N GLN A 121 -9.67 -19.65 2.64
CA GLN A 121 -10.06 -20.11 3.96
C GLN A 121 -11.57 -20.02 4.10
N ASN A 122 -12.18 -21.08 4.60
CA ASN A 122 -13.60 -21.05 4.89
C ASN A 122 -13.91 -20.08 6.03
N TYR A 123 -14.98 -19.31 5.87
CA TYR A 123 -15.51 -18.43 6.90
C TYR A 123 -17.02 -18.62 7.02
N TYR A 124 -17.57 -18.37 8.17
CA TYR A 124 -18.96 -18.68 8.54
C TYR A 124 -20.00 -18.25 7.51
N ASP A 125 -20.80 -19.17 6.99
CA ASP A 125 -21.84 -18.94 5.97
C ASP A 125 -22.87 -17.87 6.36
N TYR A 126 -23.19 -17.75 7.67
CA TYR A 126 -24.12 -16.73 8.14
C TYR A 126 -23.63 -15.29 7.83
N ALA A 127 -22.33 -15.07 7.73
CA ALA A 127 -21.74 -13.77 7.42
C ALA A 127 -22.01 -13.34 5.97
N TYR A 128 -22.25 -14.31 5.09
CA TYR A 128 -22.60 -14.09 3.69
C TYR A 128 -24.12 -13.99 3.45
N GLY A 129 -24.95 -14.13 4.48
CA GLY A 129 -26.40 -13.95 4.38
C GLY A 129 -26.75 -12.50 4.00
N TYR A 130 -27.52 -12.31 2.90
CA TYR A 130 -27.77 -10.98 2.31
C TYR A 130 -28.31 -9.95 3.33
N THR A 131 -29.34 -10.30 4.12
CA THR A 131 -29.96 -9.36 5.08
C THR A 131 -28.93 -8.88 6.12
N ARG A 132 -28.17 -9.81 6.70
CA ARG A 132 -27.14 -9.48 7.70
C ARG A 132 -26.01 -8.68 7.09
N ALA A 133 -25.57 -9.05 5.88
CA ALA A 133 -24.54 -8.34 5.14
C ALA A 133 -24.96 -6.89 4.83
N GLU A 134 -26.21 -6.69 4.41
CA GLU A 134 -26.77 -5.37 4.13
C GLU A 134 -26.81 -4.50 5.40
N GLU A 135 -27.29 -5.01 6.53
CA GLU A 135 -27.31 -4.30 7.82
C GLU A 135 -25.89 -3.93 8.28
N LYS A 136 -24.95 -4.88 8.19
CA LYS A 136 -23.54 -4.65 8.54
C LYS A 136 -22.92 -3.55 7.69
N LEU A 137 -23.15 -3.60 6.37
CA LEU A 137 -22.64 -2.60 5.44
C LEU A 137 -23.26 -1.23 5.65
N LYS A 138 -24.57 -1.13 5.91
CA LYS A 138 -25.23 0.13 6.26
C LYS A 138 -24.64 0.75 7.53
N THR A 139 -24.39 -0.07 8.53
CA THR A 139 -23.75 0.35 9.78
C THR A 139 -22.31 0.85 9.52
N GLN A 140 -21.53 0.12 8.75
CA GLN A 140 -20.15 0.49 8.41
C GLN A 140 -20.05 1.81 7.66
N LEU A 141 -20.93 2.01 6.67
CA LEU A 141 -20.97 3.23 5.84
C LEU A 141 -21.79 4.37 6.44
N ASN A 142 -22.33 4.19 7.65
CA ASN A 142 -23.22 5.14 8.33
C ASN A 142 -24.34 5.64 7.40
N THR A 143 -25.03 4.73 6.72
CA THR A 143 -26.07 5.05 5.73
C THR A 143 -27.35 4.28 5.97
N VAL A 144 -28.47 4.87 5.58
CA VAL A 144 -29.80 4.21 5.62
C VAL A 144 -30.04 3.37 4.35
N SER A 145 -29.37 3.74 3.24
CA SER A 145 -29.61 3.09 1.93
C SER A 145 -28.31 2.88 1.16
N LEU A 146 -28.15 1.70 0.59
CA LEU A 146 -27.00 1.36 -0.27
C LEU A 146 -27.11 1.94 -1.69
N LYS A 147 -28.21 2.64 -2.00
CA LYS A 147 -28.47 3.23 -3.33
C LYS A 147 -27.41 4.25 -3.73
N ALA A 148 -26.93 5.06 -2.78
CA ALA A 148 -25.89 6.06 -3.03
C ALA A 148 -24.56 5.44 -3.46
N PHE A 149 -24.32 4.18 -3.11
CA PHE A 149 -23.12 3.43 -3.46
C PHE A 149 -23.30 2.51 -4.68
N GLY A 150 -24.50 2.54 -5.33
CA GLY A 150 -24.81 1.70 -6.51
C GLY A 150 -25.05 0.22 -6.21
N LEU A 151 -25.16 -0.18 -4.93
CA LEU A 151 -25.26 -1.58 -4.50
C LEU A 151 -26.67 -2.15 -4.44
N ASN A 152 -27.70 -1.39 -4.82
CA ASN A 152 -29.11 -1.85 -4.73
C ASN A 152 -29.42 -3.09 -5.56
N SER A 153 -28.75 -3.26 -6.70
CA SER A 153 -28.96 -4.40 -7.61
C SER A 153 -27.83 -5.43 -7.54
N SER A 154 -26.82 -5.20 -6.70
CA SER A 154 -25.59 -6.00 -6.65
C SER A 154 -25.60 -6.92 -5.42
N ARG A 155 -26.49 -7.91 -5.46
CA ARG A 155 -26.72 -8.83 -4.33
C ARG A 155 -25.45 -9.56 -3.89
N TYR A 156 -24.70 -10.09 -4.83
CA TYR A 156 -23.51 -10.89 -4.53
C TYR A 156 -22.35 -10.02 -4.03
N CYS A 157 -22.25 -8.79 -4.50
CA CYS A 157 -21.35 -7.79 -3.93
C CYS A 157 -21.62 -7.58 -2.43
N VAL A 158 -22.90 -7.36 -2.07
CA VAL A 158 -23.29 -7.14 -0.67
C VAL A 158 -22.95 -8.35 0.20
N MET A 159 -23.22 -9.57 -0.28
CA MET A 159 -22.88 -10.81 0.42
C MET A 159 -21.37 -10.93 0.67
N ALA A 160 -20.54 -10.67 -0.34
CA ALA A 160 -19.09 -10.73 -0.22
C ALA A 160 -18.53 -9.66 0.74
N ILE A 161 -19.07 -8.42 0.67
CA ILE A 161 -18.71 -7.36 1.62
C ILE A 161 -19.11 -7.74 3.05
N GLY A 162 -20.29 -8.35 3.24
CA GLY A 162 -20.73 -8.81 4.55
C GLY A 162 -19.76 -9.79 5.19
N GLY A 163 -19.34 -10.83 4.45
CA GLY A 163 -18.32 -11.78 4.88
C GLY A 163 -17.00 -11.11 5.25
N LEU A 164 -16.55 -10.17 4.40
CA LEU A 164 -15.33 -9.41 4.66
C LEU A 164 -15.38 -8.57 5.92
N LEU A 165 -16.46 -7.78 6.09
CA LEU A 165 -16.61 -6.90 7.25
C LEU A 165 -16.81 -7.67 8.56
N GLU A 166 -17.46 -8.85 8.52
CA GLU A 166 -17.58 -9.70 9.69
C GLU A 166 -16.21 -10.27 10.10
N TYR A 167 -15.45 -10.78 9.14
CA TYR A 167 -14.10 -11.29 9.36
C TYR A 167 -13.15 -10.21 9.91
N LEU A 168 -13.18 -9.02 9.32
CA LEU A 168 -12.38 -7.89 9.79
C LEU A 168 -12.81 -7.45 11.20
N GLY A 169 -14.11 -7.44 11.51
CA GLY A 169 -14.62 -7.15 12.85
C GLY A 169 -14.14 -8.15 13.90
N GLU A 170 -14.12 -9.44 13.56
CA GLU A 170 -13.63 -10.49 14.44
C GLU A 170 -12.12 -10.43 14.65
N THR A 171 -11.34 -10.21 13.60
CA THR A 171 -9.87 -10.20 13.67
C THR A 171 -9.32 -8.92 14.28
N GLN A 172 -9.90 -7.77 13.96
CA GLN A 172 -9.41 -6.49 14.44
C GLN A 172 -10.01 -6.08 15.80
N LYS A 173 -11.15 -6.67 16.20
CA LYS A 173 -11.85 -6.37 17.48
C LYS A 173 -12.18 -4.89 17.70
N ARG A 174 -12.17 -4.08 16.63
CA ARG A 174 -12.39 -2.62 16.63
C ARG A 174 -13.17 -2.19 15.40
N ALA A 175 -13.79 -1.01 15.47
CA ALA A 175 -14.35 -0.35 14.30
C ALA A 175 -13.23 0.01 13.31
N LEU A 176 -13.56 0.04 12.03
CA LEU A 176 -12.65 0.40 10.93
C LEU A 176 -13.16 1.66 10.21
N PRO A 177 -13.12 2.84 10.85
CA PRO A 177 -13.70 4.07 10.30
C PRO A 177 -12.99 4.57 9.04
N GLN A 178 -11.78 4.11 8.76
CA GLN A 178 -11.08 4.38 7.50
C GLN A 178 -11.78 3.72 6.28
N ILE A 179 -12.57 2.66 6.48
CA ILE A 179 -13.40 2.05 5.44
C ILE A 179 -14.75 2.77 5.44
N ASN A 180 -14.80 3.93 4.81
CA ASN A 180 -15.95 4.83 4.76
C ASN A 180 -16.65 4.87 3.41
N SER A 181 -16.13 4.19 2.42
CA SER A 181 -16.67 4.14 1.06
C SER A 181 -16.43 2.77 0.44
N VAL A 182 -17.26 2.43 -0.53
CA VAL A 182 -17.12 1.21 -1.34
C VAL A 182 -17.16 1.59 -2.82
N LYS A 183 -16.26 1.00 -3.61
CA LYS A 183 -16.22 1.19 -5.06
C LYS A 183 -16.62 -0.10 -5.77
N ILE A 184 -17.63 -0.03 -6.63
CA ILE A 184 -17.95 -1.13 -7.54
C ILE A 184 -16.96 -1.04 -8.72
N VAL A 185 -16.18 -2.09 -8.92
CA VAL A 185 -15.22 -2.20 -10.00
C VAL A 185 -15.82 -3.03 -11.11
N SER A 186 -16.02 -2.41 -12.28
CA SER A 186 -16.39 -3.16 -13.48
C SER A 186 -15.13 -3.58 -14.22
N THR A 187 -14.92 -4.88 -14.35
CA THR A 187 -13.78 -5.42 -15.11
C THR A 187 -13.82 -5.01 -16.58
N LYS A 188 -15.01 -4.68 -17.10
CA LYS A 188 -15.21 -4.19 -18.48
C LYS A 188 -14.62 -2.80 -18.74
N ASN A 189 -14.29 -2.05 -17.70
CA ASN A 189 -13.67 -0.72 -17.83
C ASN A 189 -12.16 -0.79 -18.08
N TYR A 190 -11.59 -1.98 -17.95
CA TYR A 190 -10.14 -2.19 -18.05
C TYR A 190 -9.82 -3.26 -19.10
N MET A 191 -8.69 -3.08 -19.76
CA MET A 191 -8.13 -4.09 -20.65
C MET A 191 -7.85 -5.37 -19.86
N GLN A 192 -8.36 -6.49 -20.35
CA GLN A 192 -8.17 -7.78 -19.71
C GLN A 192 -6.76 -8.30 -19.99
N LEU A 193 -6.08 -8.72 -18.94
CA LEU A 193 -4.74 -9.30 -18.99
C LEU A 193 -4.73 -10.55 -18.11
N ASP A 194 -4.71 -11.72 -18.71
CA ASP A 194 -4.58 -12.96 -17.97
C ASP A 194 -3.19 -13.12 -17.34
N TYR A 195 -3.01 -14.17 -16.56
CA TYR A 195 -1.74 -14.44 -15.89
C TYR A 195 -0.58 -14.58 -16.89
N VAL A 196 -0.84 -15.24 -18.02
CA VAL A 196 0.18 -15.52 -19.05
C VAL A 196 0.62 -14.21 -19.70
N ALA A 197 -0.32 -13.34 -20.07
CA ALA A 197 -0.01 -12.02 -20.63
C ALA A 197 0.77 -11.14 -19.64
N ARG A 198 0.36 -11.11 -18.36
CA ARG A 198 1.06 -10.34 -17.31
C ARG A 198 2.50 -10.81 -17.11
N LYS A 199 2.72 -12.12 -17.10
CA LYS A 199 4.05 -12.74 -17.00
C LYS A 199 4.90 -12.50 -18.23
N ASN A 200 4.36 -12.78 -19.44
CA ASN A 200 5.09 -12.66 -20.70
C ASN A 200 5.46 -11.21 -21.05
N LEU A 201 4.62 -10.25 -20.67
CA LEU A 201 4.90 -8.81 -20.83
C LEU A 201 5.68 -8.20 -19.66
N GLU A 202 6.02 -9.01 -18.65
CA GLU A 202 6.83 -8.60 -17.51
C GLU A 202 6.31 -7.32 -16.83
N LEU A 203 5.01 -7.28 -16.53
CA LEU A 203 4.36 -6.05 -16.05
C LEU A 203 4.92 -5.57 -14.71
N LEU A 204 5.03 -6.46 -13.73
CA LEU A 204 5.41 -6.14 -12.36
C LEU A 204 6.76 -6.72 -11.95
N GLN A 205 7.15 -7.83 -12.57
CA GLN A 205 8.35 -8.61 -12.28
C GLN A 205 8.92 -9.12 -13.58
N ASN A 206 10.24 -9.26 -13.65
CA ASN A 206 10.91 -9.89 -14.78
C ASN A 206 10.76 -11.42 -14.72
N SER A 207 10.90 -12.09 -15.85
CA SER A 207 10.77 -13.55 -15.97
C SER A 207 12.02 -14.32 -15.55
N HIS A 208 13.16 -13.65 -15.36
CA HIS A 208 14.44 -14.29 -15.08
C HIS A 208 14.61 -14.66 -13.60
N ASP A 209 14.43 -13.68 -12.70
CA ASP A 209 14.63 -13.84 -11.26
C ASP A 209 13.40 -13.48 -10.42
N GLY A 210 12.30 -13.08 -11.06
CA GLY A 210 11.08 -12.62 -10.38
C GLY A 210 11.24 -11.25 -9.72
N GLY A 211 12.35 -10.54 -9.96
CA GLY A 211 12.62 -9.23 -9.41
C GLY A 211 11.85 -8.10 -10.13
N LYS A 212 11.83 -6.92 -9.51
CA LYS A 212 11.23 -5.72 -10.11
C LYS A 212 12.07 -5.19 -11.28
N HIS A 213 13.41 -5.29 -11.20
CA HIS A 213 14.32 -4.77 -12.22
C HIS A 213 14.05 -5.41 -13.60
N GLY A 214 13.97 -4.61 -14.65
CA GLY A 214 13.64 -5.09 -15.99
C GLY A 214 12.14 -5.31 -16.25
N SER A 215 11.24 -4.93 -15.34
CA SER A 215 9.78 -4.96 -15.57
C SER A 215 9.25 -3.61 -16.07
N ILE A 216 7.99 -3.59 -16.56
CA ILE A 216 7.29 -2.35 -16.92
C ILE A 216 7.15 -1.43 -15.70
N LEU A 217 6.85 -1.99 -14.52
CA LEU A 217 6.78 -1.22 -13.28
C LEU A 217 8.14 -0.58 -12.93
N TRP A 218 9.25 -1.30 -13.10
CA TRP A 218 10.58 -0.74 -12.88
C TRP A 218 10.87 0.44 -13.81
N LEU A 219 10.47 0.32 -15.07
CA LEU A 219 10.66 1.38 -16.06
C LEU A 219 9.88 2.64 -15.71
N LEU A 220 8.61 2.50 -15.33
CA LEU A 220 7.68 3.61 -15.12
C LEU A 220 7.74 4.22 -13.72
N ASP A 221 8.22 3.49 -12.69
CA ASP A 221 8.17 3.94 -11.30
C ASP A 221 9.31 4.91 -10.96
N ASN A 222 9.05 6.19 -11.23
CA ASN A 222 9.82 7.33 -10.72
C ASN A 222 8.97 8.13 -9.71
N THR A 223 8.04 7.49 -9.01
CA THR A 223 7.19 8.14 -8.01
C THR A 223 7.98 8.49 -6.75
N SER A 224 7.71 9.67 -6.20
CA SER A 224 8.31 10.19 -4.97
C SER A 224 7.61 9.68 -3.71
N THR A 225 6.33 9.30 -3.82
CA THR A 225 5.49 8.87 -2.70
C THR A 225 5.10 7.40 -2.80
N SER A 226 4.92 6.75 -1.66
CA SER A 226 4.40 5.37 -1.61
C SER A 226 2.98 5.26 -2.21
N MET A 227 2.14 6.27 -1.96
CA MET A 227 0.78 6.37 -2.50
C MET A 227 0.79 6.45 -4.03
N GLY A 228 1.65 7.28 -4.61
CA GLY A 228 1.84 7.39 -6.06
C GLY A 228 2.32 6.08 -6.67
N GLY A 229 3.25 5.37 -6.00
CA GLY A 229 3.73 4.07 -6.43
C GLY A 229 2.63 3.00 -6.45
N ARG A 230 1.76 2.95 -5.43
CA ARG A 230 0.59 2.07 -5.41
C ARG A 230 -0.38 2.37 -6.56
N LEU A 231 -0.65 3.65 -6.80
CA LEU A 231 -1.54 4.05 -7.89
C LEU A 231 -0.94 3.78 -9.27
N LEU A 232 0.35 4.00 -9.46
CA LEU A 232 1.05 3.69 -10.71
C LEU A 232 1.01 2.18 -11.01
N ARG A 233 1.18 1.33 -9.99
CA ARG A 233 1.00 -0.12 -10.12
C ARG A 233 -0.41 -0.46 -10.62
N LYS A 234 -1.46 0.19 -10.08
CA LYS A 234 -2.83 0.03 -10.58
C LYS A 234 -2.98 0.48 -12.02
N PHE A 235 -2.37 1.58 -12.44
CA PHE A 235 -2.41 2.02 -13.84
C PHE A 235 -1.88 0.95 -14.80
N ILE A 236 -0.83 0.22 -14.40
CA ILE A 236 -0.22 -0.84 -15.21
C ILE A 236 -1.09 -2.11 -15.20
N THR A 237 -1.67 -2.47 -14.06
CA THR A 237 -2.46 -3.71 -13.93
C THR A 237 -3.91 -3.57 -14.35
N GLU A 238 -4.41 -2.33 -14.44
CA GLU A 238 -5.77 -1.94 -14.79
C GLU A 238 -5.75 -0.90 -15.93
N PRO A 239 -5.24 -1.24 -17.15
CA PRO A 239 -5.18 -0.30 -18.27
C PRO A 239 -6.60 0.07 -18.72
N LEU A 240 -6.84 1.34 -19.01
CA LEU A 240 -8.18 1.87 -19.30
C LEU A 240 -8.71 1.44 -20.67
N GLN A 241 -10.03 1.24 -20.76
CA GLN A 241 -10.76 1.00 -22.02
C GLN A 241 -11.65 2.17 -22.44
N ASN A 242 -11.42 3.35 -21.94
CA ASN A 242 -12.20 4.53 -22.26
C ASN A 242 -11.29 5.63 -22.84
N ILE A 243 -11.48 5.96 -24.12
CA ILE A 243 -10.68 6.98 -24.82
C ILE A 243 -10.70 8.32 -24.08
N LYS A 244 -11.85 8.72 -23.50
CA LYS A 244 -11.95 10.00 -22.79
C LYS A 244 -11.09 10.02 -21.52
N GLU A 245 -11.10 8.93 -20.76
CA GLU A 245 -10.30 8.79 -19.53
C GLU A 245 -8.81 8.67 -19.86
N ILE A 246 -8.45 7.90 -20.90
CA ILE A 246 -7.07 7.80 -21.38
C ILE A 246 -6.55 9.18 -21.81
N ASN A 247 -7.31 9.88 -22.66
CA ASN A 247 -6.93 11.22 -23.12
C ASN A 247 -6.86 12.23 -21.96
N MET A 248 -7.73 12.12 -20.96
CA MET A 248 -7.69 12.99 -19.77
C MET A 248 -6.37 12.79 -19.01
N ARG A 249 -5.94 11.53 -18.84
CA ARG A 249 -4.66 11.20 -18.19
C ARG A 249 -3.48 11.67 -19.05
N GLN A 250 -3.49 11.40 -20.35
CA GLN A 250 -2.48 11.86 -21.30
C GLN A 250 -2.34 13.39 -21.33
N ASN A 251 -3.45 14.14 -21.21
CA ASN A 251 -3.39 15.61 -21.16
C ASN A 251 -2.63 16.08 -19.92
N GLY A 252 -2.80 15.41 -18.76
CA GLY A 252 -2.02 15.71 -17.56
C GLY A 252 -0.54 15.40 -17.73
N VAL A 253 -0.23 14.24 -18.32
CA VAL A 253 1.16 13.85 -18.64
C VAL A 253 1.78 14.84 -19.62
N GLU A 254 1.06 15.27 -20.67
CA GLU A 254 1.55 16.20 -21.68
C GLU A 254 1.88 17.57 -21.10
N GLU A 255 1.04 18.12 -20.23
CA GLU A 255 1.31 19.40 -19.57
C GLU A 255 2.60 19.34 -18.74
N LEU A 256 2.77 18.25 -17.96
CA LEU A 256 3.97 18.03 -17.15
C LEU A 256 5.20 17.66 -17.99
N TYR A 257 5.00 17.04 -19.15
CA TYR A 257 6.05 16.74 -20.14
C TYR A 257 6.61 18.04 -20.74
N LYS A 258 5.72 18.97 -21.16
CA LYS A 258 6.09 20.25 -21.79
C LYS A 258 6.66 21.25 -20.78
N ASN A 259 6.22 21.21 -19.52
CA ASN A 259 6.65 22.14 -18.48
C ASN A 259 7.58 21.45 -17.47
N ILE A 260 8.85 21.37 -17.82
CA ILE A 260 9.87 20.71 -17.00
C ILE A 260 10.00 21.37 -15.63
N ILE A 261 9.98 22.71 -15.57
CA ILE A 261 10.14 23.45 -14.31
C ILE A 261 8.99 23.13 -13.35
N LYS A 262 7.75 23.14 -13.84
CA LYS A 262 6.56 22.81 -13.06
C LYS A 262 6.67 21.36 -12.52
N ARG A 263 7.03 20.40 -13.38
CA ARG A 263 7.18 19.00 -13.00
C ARG A 263 8.25 18.81 -11.92
N GLU A 264 9.46 19.31 -12.13
CA GLU A 264 10.57 19.15 -11.18
C GLU A 264 10.26 19.85 -9.83
N SER A 265 9.58 21.00 -9.87
CA SER A 265 9.14 21.67 -8.64
C SER A 265 8.11 20.85 -7.87
N ILE A 266 7.15 20.20 -8.55
CA ILE A 266 6.18 19.31 -7.92
C ILE A 266 6.90 18.10 -7.31
N ILE A 267 7.80 17.46 -8.04
CA ILE A 267 8.60 16.33 -7.56
C ILE A 267 9.39 16.70 -6.30
N SER A 268 9.98 17.90 -6.29
CA SER A 268 10.72 18.40 -5.13
C SER A 268 9.83 18.59 -3.89
N GLU A 269 8.59 19.09 -4.07
CA GLU A 269 7.65 19.21 -2.94
C GLU A 269 7.12 17.83 -2.48
N LEU A 270 7.07 16.85 -3.37
CA LEU A 270 6.69 15.47 -3.04
C LEU A 270 7.82 14.65 -2.42
N ASP A 271 9.07 15.13 -2.45
CA ASP A 271 10.17 14.47 -1.76
C ASP A 271 9.88 14.37 -0.25
N ARG A 272 10.12 13.20 0.34
CA ARG A 272 9.82 12.92 1.76
C ARG A 272 8.38 13.25 2.15
N PHE A 273 7.44 13.09 1.25
CA PHE A 273 6.03 13.23 1.54
C PHE A 273 5.53 11.96 2.23
N ALA A 274 4.94 12.10 3.42
CA ALA A 274 4.49 10.98 4.23
C ALA A 274 3.36 10.20 3.53
N ASP A 275 3.27 8.90 3.84
CA ASP A 275 2.16 8.06 3.39
C ASP A 275 0.89 8.38 4.17
N ILE A 276 0.19 9.43 3.73
CA ILE A 276 -1.04 9.91 4.40
C ILE A 276 -2.12 8.81 4.42
N GLU A 277 -2.21 7.97 3.39
CA GLU A 277 -3.19 6.87 3.37
C GLU A 277 -2.96 5.91 4.53
N ARG A 278 -1.73 5.42 4.72
CA ARG A 278 -1.40 4.52 5.82
C ARG A 278 -1.44 5.20 7.18
N ILE A 279 -1.03 6.48 7.27
CA ILE A 279 -1.18 7.25 8.51
C ILE A 279 -2.65 7.38 8.88
N CYS A 280 -3.57 7.64 7.94
CA CYS A 280 -5.01 7.65 8.18
C CYS A 280 -5.51 6.29 8.70
N GLY A 281 -5.02 5.18 8.16
CA GLY A 281 -5.28 3.85 8.69
C GLY A 281 -4.84 3.70 10.15
N LYS A 282 -3.62 4.14 10.48
CA LYS A 282 -3.09 4.10 11.85
C LYS A 282 -3.83 5.04 12.81
N ILE A 283 -4.25 6.22 12.36
CA ILE A 283 -5.11 7.12 13.15
C ILE A 283 -6.42 6.43 13.48
N SER A 284 -7.07 5.82 12.50
CA SER A 284 -8.33 5.11 12.65
C SER A 284 -8.20 3.91 13.58
N TYR A 285 -7.08 3.22 13.50
CA TYR A 285 -6.75 2.10 14.38
C TYR A 285 -6.29 2.55 15.79
N GLY A 286 -5.93 3.83 15.97
CA GLY A 286 -5.42 4.39 17.22
C GLY A 286 -3.95 4.08 17.49
N SER A 287 -3.23 3.52 16.53
CA SER A 287 -1.80 3.13 16.63
C SER A 287 -0.83 4.20 16.12
N VAL A 288 -1.33 5.32 15.57
CA VAL A 288 -0.48 6.42 15.11
C VAL A 288 0.42 6.92 16.26
N ASN A 289 1.68 7.13 15.96
CA ASN A 289 2.68 7.61 16.93
C ASN A 289 2.99 9.11 16.74
N PRO A 290 3.66 9.76 17.71
CA PRO A 290 3.96 11.20 17.64
C PRO A 290 4.81 11.59 16.42
N LYS A 291 5.79 10.77 16.05
CA LYS A 291 6.66 11.03 14.89
C LYS A 291 5.89 10.95 13.57
N GLU A 292 4.92 10.05 13.46
CA GLU A 292 4.03 9.98 12.30
C GLU A 292 3.11 11.21 12.21
N CYS A 293 2.65 11.74 13.35
CA CYS A 293 1.90 13.00 13.39
C CYS A 293 2.76 14.18 12.91
N LEU A 294 4.05 14.21 13.27
CA LEU A 294 4.99 15.22 12.78
C LEU A 294 5.16 15.10 11.25
N ALA A 295 5.42 13.91 10.73
CA ALA A 295 5.57 13.66 9.29
C ALA A 295 4.29 14.00 8.50
N LEU A 296 3.10 13.73 9.09
CA LEU A 296 1.81 14.16 8.55
C LEU A 296 1.74 15.69 8.46
N CYS A 297 2.08 16.39 9.55
CA CYS A 297 2.09 17.86 9.61
C CYS A 297 2.98 18.46 8.53
N GLU A 298 4.24 18.00 8.43
CA GLU A 298 5.21 18.45 7.42
C GLU A 298 4.69 18.24 5.98
N SER A 299 4.01 17.12 5.73
CA SER A 299 3.42 16.83 4.42
C SER A 299 2.23 17.72 4.11
N LEU A 300 1.35 17.95 5.09
CA LEU A 300 0.20 18.85 4.90
C LEU A 300 0.63 20.31 4.70
N GLN A 301 1.73 20.76 5.30
CA GLN A 301 2.31 22.10 5.09
C GLN A 301 2.81 22.33 3.66
N LYS A 302 3.07 21.27 2.88
CA LYS A 302 3.49 21.36 1.48
C LYS A 302 2.30 21.56 0.53
N LEU A 303 1.07 21.20 0.94
CA LEU A 303 -0.12 21.29 0.09
C LEU A 303 -0.36 22.67 -0.54
N PRO A 304 -0.25 23.81 0.20
CA PRO A 304 -0.41 25.14 -0.39
C PRO A 304 0.60 25.43 -1.52
N ARG A 305 1.84 24.95 -1.37
CA ARG A 305 2.88 25.13 -2.38
C ARG A 305 2.59 24.30 -3.63
N ILE A 306 2.19 23.03 -3.44
CA ILE A 306 1.77 22.14 -4.54
C ILE A 306 0.56 22.76 -5.26
N LYS A 307 -0.43 23.26 -4.52
CA LYS A 307 -1.61 23.93 -5.06
C LYS A 307 -1.21 25.13 -5.94
N LYS A 308 -0.31 25.98 -5.45
CA LYS A 308 0.20 27.13 -6.21
C LYS A 308 0.90 26.72 -7.52
N LEU A 309 1.65 25.60 -7.52
CA LEU A 309 2.28 25.08 -8.75
C LEU A 309 1.25 24.59 -9.78
N LEU A 310 0.07 24.20 -9.34
CA LEU A 310 -1.03 23.74 -10.20
C LEU A 310 -1.94 24.89 -10.66
N GLU A 311 -1.76 26.09 -10.14
CA GLU A 311 -2.50 27.27 -10.57
C GLU A 311 -2.36 27.48 -12.08
N ASN A 312 -3.45 27.82 -12.76
CA ASN A 312 -3.51 28.00 -14.22
C ASN A 312 -3.11 26.77 -15.04
N SER A 313 -3.31 25.57 -14.51
CA SER A 313 -3.15 24.34 -15.29
C SER A 313 -4.16 24.29 -16.43
N SER A 314 -3.70 23.89 -17.63
CA SER A 314 -4.54 23.78 -18.81
C SER A 314 -5.29 22.44 -18.89
N SER A 315 -4.73 21.37 -18.33
CA SER A 315 -5.35 20.06 -18.33
C SER A 315 -6.42 19.94 -17.23
N LYS A 316 -7.59 19.40 -17.62
CA LYS A 316 -8.71 19.20 -16.68
C LYS A 316 -8.35 18.36 -15.47
N VAL A 317 -7.44 17.39 -15.63
CA VAL A 317 -7.03 16.52 -14.53
C VAL A 317 -6.18 17.29 -13.49
N LEU A 318 -5.23 18.11 -13.92
CA LEU A 318 -4.44 18.93 -13.00
C LEU A 318 -5.31 20.03 -12.36
N GLN A 319 -6.27 20.57 -13.09
CA GLN A 319 -7.25 21.51 -12.55
C GLN A 319 -8.15 20.85 -11.50
N SER A 320 -8.62 19.62 -11.75
CA SER A 320 -9.36 18.84 -10.75
C SER A 320 -8.53 18.56 -9.49
N ILE A 321 -7.23 18.32 -9.64
CA ILE A 321 -6.33 18.16 -8.49
C ILE A 321 -6.21 19.49 -7.73
N TYR A 322 -6.01 20.61 -8.42
CA TYR A 322 -5.98 21.96 -7.83
C TYR A 322 -7.22 22.26 -7.01
N ASP A 323 -8.41 21.96 -7.55
CA ASP A 323 -9.70 22.25 -6.92
C ASP A 323 -9.95 21.42 -5.65
N ASN A 324 -9.33 20.23 -5.55
CA ASN A 324 -9.58 19.27 -4.46
C ASN A 324 -8.44 19.18 -3.43
N ILE A 325 -7.31 19.85 -3.66
CA ILE A 325 -6.26 19.99 -2.65
C ILE A 325 -6.52 21.25 -1.83
N ASP A 326 -7.22 21.11 -0.69
CA ASP A 326 -7.41 22.19 0.27
C ASP A 326 -6.32 22.20 1.32
N GLU A 327 -6.05 23.37 1.86
CA GLU A 327 -5.21 23.54 3.02
C GLU A 327 -5.89 22.93 4.25
N GLN A 328 -5.19 22.07 4.97
CA GLN A 328 -5.66 21.49 6.25
C GLN A 328 -5.17 22.37 7.42
N THR A 329 -5.46 23.67 7.37
CA THR A 329 -4.91 24.67 8.30
C THR A 329 -5.16 24.30 9.75
N GLU A 330 -6.35 23.85 10.11
CA GLU A 330 -6.68 23.45 11.48
C GLU A 330 -5.82 22.27 11.99
N VAL A 331 -5.60 21.26 11.14
CA VAL A 331 -4.76 20.10 11.49
C VAL A 331 -3.30 20.51 11.58
N VAL A 332 -2.83 21.29 10.62
CA VAL A 332 -1.45 21.83 10.58
C VAL A 332 -1.18 22.68 11.81
N ASP A 333 -2.07 23.63 12.13
CA ASP A 333 -1.92 24.54 13.29
C ASP A 333 -1.91 23.76 14.61
N LEU A 334 -2.82 22.78 14.75
CA LEU A 334 -2.85 21.93 15.93
C LEU A 334 -1.54 21.16 16.08
N LEU A 335 -1.11 20.44 15.03
CA LEU A 335 0.08 19.59 15.11
C LEU A 335 1.38 20.40 15.26
N THR A 336 1.49 21.53 14.57
CA THR A 336 2.66 22.45 14.69
C THR A 336 2.80 23.00 16.10
N ARG A 337 1.69 23.37 16.71
CA ARG A 337 1.67 23.90 18.07
C ARG A 337 1.91 22.81 19.11
N ALA A 338 1.34 21.62 18.88
CA ALA A 338 1.35 20.54 19.86
C ALA A 338 2.61 19.69 19.82
N ILE A 339 2.98 19.15 18.65
CA ILE A 339 3.97 18.08 18.54
C ILE A 339 5.39 18.63 18.44
N SER A 340 6.28 18.12 19.29
CA SER A 340 7.68 18.48 19.29
C SER A 340 8.42 18.00 18.03
N SER A 341 9.36 18.81 17.53
CA SER A 341 10.27 18.40 16.45
C SER A 341 11.16 17.21 16.83
N GLN A 342 11.30 16.93 18.12
CA GLN A 342 12.05 15.79 18.68
C GLN A 342 11.12 14.67 19.16
N ALA A 343 9.85 14.67 18.73
CA ALA A 343 8.85 13.72 19.18
C ALA A 343 9.30 12.26 18.96
N PRO A 344 9.14 11.38 19.96
CA PRO A 344 9.60 9.99 19.87
C PRO A 344 8.69 9.14 18.97
N SER A 345 9.22 8.00 18.52
CA SER A 345 8.42 6.98 17.82
C SER A 345 7.54 6.18 18.79
N ILE A 346 7.86 6.16 20.08
CA ILE A 346 7.12 5.42 21.11
C ILE A 346 6.57 6.45 22.10
N ALA A 347 5.24 6.61 22.13
CA ALA A 347 4.59 7.63 22.97
C ALA A 347 4.89 7.48 24.47
N SER A 348 5.13 6.25 24.96
CA SER A 348 5.46 6.00 26.38
C SER A 348 6.87 6.44 26.79
N GLU A 349 7.69 6.92 25.87
CA GLU A 349 9.00 7.53 26.17
C GLU A 349 8.86 8.96 26.72
N GLY A 350 7.71 9.61 26.44
CA GLY A 350 7.49 11.03 26.80
C GLY A 350 8.21 12.00 25.87
N GLY A 351 8.03 13.31 26.08
CA GLY A 351 8.63 14.35 25.23
C GLY A 351 7.88 14.56 23.92
N ILE A 352 6.58 14.31 23.92
CA ILE A 352 5.70 14.40 22.75
C ILE A 352 5.44 15.86 22.37
N PHE A 353 5.29 16.74 23.37
CA PHE A 353 4.74 18.08 23.20
C PHE A 353 5.78 19.19 23.19
N ASN A 354 5.48 20.25 22.45
CA ASN A 354 6.22 21.49 22.55
C ASN A 354 5.95 22.19 23.88
N GLU A 355 6.97 22.89 24.41
CA GLU A 355 6.80 23.82 25.52
C GLU A 355 5.76 24.89 25.15
N GLY A 356 4.89 25.24 26.10
CA GLY A 356 3.78 26.17 25.88
C GLY A 356 2.48 25.55 25.36
N TYR A 357 2.45 24.25 25.04
CA TYR A 357 1.22 23.59 24.64
C TYR A 357 0.25 23.39 25.82
N SER A 358 0.77 23.00 26.97
CA SER A 358 0.00 22.81 28.19
C SER A 358 0.78 23.29 29.41
N GLN A 359 0.31 24.36 30.06
CA GLN A 359 0.97 24.92 31.27
C GLN A 359 1.16 23.87 32.35
N VAL A 360 0.15 23.00 32.57
CA VAL A 360 0.24 21.94 33.60
C VAL A 360 1.34 20.93 33.25
N LEU A 361 1.54 20.62 31.99
CA LEU A 361 2.60 19.73 31.54
C LEU A 361 3.97 20.39 31.72
N ASP A 362 4.09 21.65 31.32
CA ASP A 362 5.33 22.42 31.48
C ASP A 362 5.74 22.52 32.95
N ASP A 363 4.80 22.80 33.85
CA ASP A 363 5.05 22.85 35.29
C ASP A 363 5.58 21.52 35.85
N LEU A 364 5.04 20.37 35.34
CA LEU A 364 5.50 19.04 35.74
C LEU A 364 6.91 18.72 35.18
N ILE A 365 7.21 19.14 33.96
CA ILE A 365 8.52 18.96 33.32
C ILE A 365 9.56 19.85 34.02
N HIS A 366 9.20 21.09 34.34
CA HIS A 366 10.06 22.01 35.09
C HIS A 366 10.35 21.46 36.49
N ALA A 367 9.34 20.94 37.19
CA ALA A 367 9.53 20.32 38.51
C ALA A 367 10.50 19.13 38.47
N LYS A 368 10.46 18.32 37.41
CA LYS A 368 11.43 17.25 37.16
C LYS A 368 12.84 17.83 36.93
N THR A 369 12.96 18.82 36.05
CA THR A 369 14.25 19.43 35.67
C THR A 369 14.91 20.14 36.86
N ASP A 370 14.14 20.87 37.64
CA ASP A 370 14.63 21.52 38.85
C ASP A 370 15.02 20.49 39.92
N GLY A 371 14.25 19.39 40.04
CA GLY A 371 14.62 18.27 40.91
C GLY A 371 15.98 17.67 40.55
N VAL A 372 16.29 17.52 39.25
CA VAL A 372 17.60 17.04 38.79
C VAL A 372 18.72 18.04 39.11
N LYS A 373 18.49 19.35 38.95
CA LYS A 373 19.45 20.38 39.37
C LYS A 373 19.70 20.33 40.88
N TRP A 374 18.65 20.09 41.67
CA TRP A 374 18.79 19.92 43.11
C TRP A 374 19.59 18.68 43.51
N LEU A 375 19.48 17.57 42.77
CA LEU A 375 20.33 16.38 42.94
C LEU A 375 21.82 16.70 42.72
N VAL A 376 22.14 17.47 41.68
CA VAL A 376 23.52 17.92 41.41
C VAL A 376 24.04 18.82 42.55
N ASN A 377 23.20 19.73 43.03
CA ASN A 377 23.55 20.58 44.15
C ASN A 377 23.71 19.78 45.46
N LEU A 378 22.83 18.82 45.72
CA LEU A 378 22.92 17.92 46.87
C LEU A 378 24.21 17.08 46.79
N GLU A 379 24.58 16.57 45.63
CA GLU A 379 25.85 15.85 45.43
C GLU A 379 27.06 16.73 45.77
N ALA A 380 27.05 17.98 45.31
CA ALA A 380 28.14 18.93 45.63
C ALA A 380 28.18 19.27 47.11
N GLN A 381 27.05 19.53 47.75
CA GLN A 381 26.92 19.82 49.17
C GLN A 381 27.37 18.63 50.02
N GLU A 382 26.93 17.42 49.69
CA GLU A 382 27.32 16.21 50.42
C GLU A 382 28.82 15.90 50.28
N ARG A 383 29.44 16.19 49.11
CA ARG A 383 30.90 16.09 48.92
C ARG A 383 31.66 17.09 49.83
N GLU A 384 31.14 18.32 49.95
CA GLU A 384 31.77 19.35 50.78
C GLU A 384 31.63 19.02 52.27
N GLU A 385 30.42 18.66 52.72
CA GLU A 385 30.13 18.34 54.11
C GLU A 385 30.85 17.08 54.61
N THR A 386 30.92 16.04 53.77
CA THR A 386 31.51 14.74 54.16
C THR A 386 33.00 14.64 53.88
N GLY A 387 33.54 15.50 53.00
CA GLY A 387 34.92 15.40 52.54
C GLY A 387 35.16 14.20 51.59
N ILE A 388 34.13 13.48 51.17
CA ILE A 388 34.21 12.31 50.31
C ILE A 388 34.29 12.77 48.85
N LYS A 389 35.49 12.87 48.28
CA LYS A 389 35.74 13.41 46.92
C LYS A 389 35.08 12.60 45.81
N ASN A 390 34.94 11.29 46.00
CA ASN A 390 34.42 10.37 44.98
C ASN A 390 32.94 10.00 45.22
N LEU A 391 32.22 10.73 46.07
CA LEU A 391 30.78 10.57 46.26
C LEU A 391 30.06 10.90 44.94
N LYS A 392 29.11 10.04 44.55
CA LYS A 392 28.22 10.25 43.40
C LYS A 392 26.79 9.95 43.78
N ILE A 393 25.86 10.73 43.28
CA ILE A 393 24.44 10.40 43.29
C ILE A 393 24.08 9.78 41.92
N ASP A 394 23.54 8.57 41.94
CA ASP A 394 23.15 7.84 40.71
C ASP A 394 21.80 7.17 40.93
N TYR A 395 21.21 6.65 39.83
CA TYR A 395 19.87 6.06 39.83
C TYR A 395 19.90 4.59 39.43
N ASN A 396 19.12 3.78 40.13
CA ASN A 396 18.89 2.38 39.80
C ASN A 396 17.39 2.05 39.83
N ARG A 397 16.87 1.38 38.80
CA ARG A 397 15.44 1.02 38.69
C ARG A 397 14.88 0.25 39.91
N VAL A 398 15.72 -0.52 40.59
CA VAL A 398 15.30 -1.36 41.73
C VAL A 398 15.33 -0.59 43.04
N PHE A 399 16.31 0.31 43.24
CA PHE A 399 16.58 0.97 44.52
C PHE A 399 16.29 2.48 44.51
N GLY A 400 16.00 3.07 43.36
CA GLY A 400 15.83 4.52 43.18
C GLY A 400 17.16 5.27 43.13
N TYR A 401 17.15 6.53 43.56
CA TYR A 401 18.36 7.33 43.69
C TYR A 401 19.16 6.90 44.92
N TYR A 402 20.49 6.85 44.79
CA TYR A 402 21.41 6.46 45.87
C TYR A 402 22.70 7.26 45.78
N ILE A 403 23.34 7.39 46.96
CA ILE A 403 24.67 7.94 47.09
C ILE A 403 25.66 6.78 47.07
N GLU A 404 26.58 6.77 46.12
CA GLU A 404 27.61 5.75 46.01
C GLU A 404 28.93 6.27 46.59
N VAL A 405 29.49 5.53 47.54
CA VAL A 405 30.76 5.82 48.20
C VAL A 405 31.67 4.62 48.04
N THR A 406 32.91 4.86 47.62
CA THR A 406 33.92 3.80 47.46
C THR A 406 34.35 3.24 48.81
N ASN A 407 34.68 1.95 48.88
CA ASN A 407 35.10 1.27 50.10
C ASN A 407 36.31 1.94 50.80
N ILE A 408 37.14 2.68 50.06
CA ILE A 408 38.30 3.41 50.58
C ILE A 408 37.87 4.56 51.51
N GLN A 409 36.70 5.13 51.26
CA GLN A 409 36.19 6.33 51.98
C GLN A 409 34.97 6.04 52.85
N LYS A 410 34.65 4.76 53.09
CA LYS A 410 33.47 4.35 53.86
C LYS A 410 33.49 4.85 55.32
N ASP A 411 34.64 5.03 55.90
CA ASP A 411 34.79 5.49 57.29
C ASP A 411 34.47 6.98 57.45
N LEU A 412 34.33 7.74 56.36
CA LEU A 412 33.90 9.13 56.31
C LEU A 412 32.39 9.28 56.18
N VAL A 413 31.66 8.17 56.04
CA VAL A 413 30.20 8.19 55.81
C VAL A 413 29.49 8.63 57.08
N PRO A 414 28.65 9.71 57.06
CA PRO A 414 27.94 10.19 58.23
C PRO A 414 26.88 9.20 58.73
N PHE A 415 26.56 9.26 60.04
CA PHE A 415 25.53 8.40 60.65
C PHE A 415 24.13 8.59 60.06
N ARG A 416 23.85 9.76 59.42
CA ARG A 416 22.58 10.05 58.74
C ARG A 416 22.35 9.22 57.45
N TYR A 417 23.40 8.58 56.92
CA TYR A 417 23.28 7.74 55.72
C TYR A 417 22.78 6.35 56.10
N THR A 418 21.68 5.95 55.44
CA THR A 418 21.15 4.60 55.58
C THR A 418 21.69 3.71 54.45
N ARG A 419 22.45 2.67 54.79
CA ARG A 419 23.01 1.73 53.81
C ARG A 419 21.90 0.89 53.15
N LYS A 420 21.89 0.84 51.82
CA LYS A 420 20.95 0.06 51.01
C LYS A 420 21.58 -1.15 50.33
N GLN A 421 22.82 -1.03 49.89
CA GLN A 421 23.49 -2.12 49.17
C GLN A 421 25.01 -2.02 49.38
N THR A 422 25.65 -3.22 49.50
CA THR A 422 27.11 -3.36 49.50
C THR A 422 27.55 -4.00 48.17
N LEU A 423 28.48 -3.36 47.50
CA LEU A 423 29.13 -3.85 46.28
C LEU A 423 30.59 -4.23 46.57
N THR A 424 31.25 -4.88 45.61
CA THR A 424 32.65 -5.29 45.77
C THR A 424 33.60 -4.12 46.02
N ASN A 425 33.36 -2.94 45.41
CA ASN A 425 34.23 -1.78 45.45
C ASN A 425 33.59 -0.52 46.04
N ALA A 426 32.29 -0.55 46.37
CA ALA A 426 31.54 0.61 46.85
C ALA A 426 30.38 0.17 47.76
N GLU A 427 29.85 1.11 48.54
CA GLU A 427 28.59 0.95 49.23
C GLU A 427 27.60 2.03 48.77
N ARG A 428 26.29 1.69 48.78
CA ARG A 428 25.21 2.57 48.37
C ARG A 428 24.35 2.95 49.55
N TYR A 429 24.07 4.23 49.65
CA TYR A 429 23.37 4.84 50.76
C TYR A 429 22.20 5.69 50.28
N VAL A 430 21.29 5.99 51.20
CA VAL A 430 20.15 6.88 51.00
C VAL A 430 20.04 7.82 52.20
N THR A 431 19.71 9.09 51.95
CA THR A 431 19.37 10.06 52.99
C THR A 431 17.88 10.42 52.92
N PRO A 432 17.26 10.95 53.98
CA PRO A 432 15.87 11.43 53.96
C PRO A 432 15.65 12.50 52.88
N GLU A 433 16.58 13.44 52.71
CA GLU A 433 16.52 14.50 51.71
C GLU A 433 16.56 13.94 50.29
N LEU A 434 17.45 12.97 50.02
CA LEU A 434 17.50 12.30 48.73
C LEU A 434 16.18 11.57 48.42
N LYS A 435 15.54 10.99 49.42
CA LYS A 435 14.26 10.31 49.30
C LYS A 435 13.11 11.26 48.98
N GLU A 436 13.06 12.42 49.64
CA GLU A 436 12.07 13.46 49.32
C GLU A 436 12.21 13.99 47.90
N LEU A 437 13.46 14.20 47.45
CA LEU A 437 13.75 14.62 46.07
C LEU A 437 13.35 13.54 45.05
N GLU A 438 13.66 12.27 45.35
CA GLU A 438 13.25 11.13 44.56
C GLU A 438 11.73 11.11 44.36
N ASP A 439 10.97 11.20 45.45
CA ASP A 439 9.50 11.16 45.42
C ASP A 439 8.93 12.33 44.59
N LYS A 440 9.55 13.51 44.63
CA LYS A 440 9.17 14.67 43.83
C LYS A 440 9.51 14.45 42.34
N ILE A 441 10.70 13.97 42.00
CA ILE A 441 11.15 13.79 40.62
C ILE A 441 10.34 12.68 39.95
N LEU A 442 10.30 11.49 40.55
CA LEU A 442 9.59 10.33 39.98
C LEU A 442 8.08 10.56 39.96
N GLY A 443 7.51 11.20 40.98
CA GLY A 443 6.10 11.54 41.00
C GLY A 443 5.71 12.56 39.93
N SER A 444 6.57 13.53 39.61
CA SER A 444 6.36 14.51 38.55
C SER A 444 6.52 13.86 37.17
N GLU A 445 7.51 12.99 36.99
CA GLU A 445 7.73 12.25 35.73
C GLU A 445 6.56 11.34 35.36
N GLU A 446 6.06 10.55 36.33
CA GLU A 446 4.91 9.67 36.09
C GLU A 446 3.64 10.47 35.77
N LYS A 447 3.41 11.59 36.47
CA LYS A 447 2.27 12.47 36.18
C LYS A 447 2.41 13.15 34.83
N ALA A 448 3.61 13.63 34.47
CA ALA A 448 3.87 14.23 33.17
C ALA A 448 3.59 13.24 32.04
N LEU A 449 4.11 12.02 32.15
CA LEU A 449 3.89 10.98 31.13
C LEU A 449 2.40 10.61 31.00
N LYS A 450 1.68 10.44 32.12
CA LYS A 450 0.22 10.18 32.08
C LYS A 450 -0.54 11.31 31.40
N LEU A 451 -0.17 12.57 31.70
CA LEU A 451 -0.79 13.74 31.08
C LEU A 451 -0.47 13.80 29.57
N GLU A 452 0.79 13.56 29.17
CA GLU A 452 1.17 13.50 27.76
C GLU A 452 0.37 12.46 26.99
N LEU A 453 0.24 11.24 27.51
CA LEU A 453 -0.54 10.18 26.89
C LEU A 453 -2.02 10.54 26.77
N SER A 454 -2.59 11.24 27.78
CA SER A 454 -3.97 11.73 27.74
C SER A 454 -4.16 12.79 26.65
N LEU A 455 -3.30 13.82 26.63
CA LEU A 455 -3.33 14.90 25.64
C LEU A 455 -3.12 14.36 24.22
N PHE A 456 -2.21 13.41 24.05
CA PHE A 456 -2.00 12.76 22.76
C PHE A 456 -3.22 11.92 22.34
N GLY A 457 -3.93 11.32 23.30
CA GLY A 457 -5.22 10.68 23.10
C GLY A 457 -6.28 11.64 22.55
N GLU A 458 -6.32 12.88 23.01
CA GLU A 458 -7.23 13.93 22.50
C GLU A 458 -6.87 14.33 21.06
N ILE A 459 -5.58 14.50 20.76
CA ILE A 459 -5.12 14.76 19.39
C ILE A 459 -5.54 13.63 18.45
N LYS A 460 -5.34 12.37 18.84
CA LYS A 460 -5.78 11.21 18.02
C LYS A 460 -7.27 11.21 17.77
N LYS A 461 -8.10 11.54 18.77
CA LYS A 461 -9.55 11.67 18.59
C LYS A 461 -9.93 12.78 17.62
N TYR A 462 -9.25 13.93 17.68
CA TYR A 462 -9.48 15.01 16.73
C TYR A 462 -9.07 14.60 15.31
N LEU A 463 -7.86 14.03 15.13
CA LEU A 463 -7.38 13.56 13.84
C LEU A 463 -8.33 12.54 13.21
N LEU A 464 -8.94 11.66 14.01
CA LEU A 464 -9.92 10.68 13.54
C LEU A 464 -11.11 11.36 12.83
N THR A 465 -11.55 12.53 13.27
CA THR A 465 -12.62 13.29 12.61
C THR A 465 -12.22 13.87 11.25
N GLN A 466 -10.91 13.96 10.98
CA GLN A 466 -10.37 14.53 9.74
C GLN A 466 -9.91 13.47 8.71
N VAL A 467 -9.98 12.17 9.08
CA VAL A 467 -9.47 11.06 8.25
C VAL A 467 -10.03 11.09 6.83
N GLU A 468 -11.33 11.22 6.66
CA GLU A 468 -11.98 11.24 5.34
C GLU A 468 -11.43 12.36 4.44
N LYS A 469 -11.28 13.57 5.00
CA LYS A 469 -10.73 14.71 4.26
C LYS A 469 -9.27 14.46 3.85
N MET A 470 -8.47 13.88 4.75
CA MET A 470 -7.07 13.56 4.48
C MET A 470 -6.93 12.45 3.44
N GLN A 471 -7.75 11.39 3.51
CA GLN A 471 -7.78 10.32 2.50
C GLN A 471 -8.16 10.84 1.10
N ASN A 472 -9.11 11.77 1.01
CA ASN A 472 -9.45 12.37 -0.28
C ASN A 472 -8.26 13.11 -0.88
N LYS A 473 -7.53 13.89 -0.09
CA LYS A 473 -6.35 14.63 -0.57
C LYS A 473 -5.20 13.71 -0.97
N SER A 474 -4.97 12.66 -0.19
CA SER A 474 -3.92 11.69 -0.50
C SER A 474 -4.11 11.04 -1.87
N ARG A 475 -5.36 10.77 -2.28
CA ARG A 475 -5.70 10.24 -3.61
C ARG A 475 -5.29 11.20 -4.73
N TYR A 476 -5.54 12.51 -4.58
CA TYR A 476 -5.14 13.51 -5.56
C TYR A 476 -3.62 13.69 -5.63
N ILE A 477 -2.93 13.63 -4.49
CA ILE A 477 -1.47 13.66 -4.43
C ILE A 477 -0.87 12.41 -5.08
N ALA A 478 -1.41 11.22 -4.80
CA ALA A 478 -1.00 9.99 -5.46
C ALA A 478 -1.17 10.06 -6.99
N TYR A 479 -2.29 10.65 -7.44
CA TYR A 479 -2.56 10.82 -8.87
C TYR A 479 -1.56 11.80 -9.51
N LEU A 480 -1.27 12.92 -8.86
CA LEU A 480 -0.29 13.89 -9.31
C LEU A 480 1.11 13.28 -9.43
N ASP A 481 1.54 12.53 -8.43
CA ASP A 481 2.84 11.86 -8.40
C ASP A 481 2.96 10.80 -9.51
N ALA A 482 1.90 10.00 -9.74
CA ALA A 482 1.87 9.04 -10.84
C ALA A 482 1.97 9.74 -12.21
N LEU A 483 1.29 10.88 -12.42
CA LEU A 483 1.42 11.68 -13.65
C LEU A 483 2.84 12.25 -13.82
N CYS A 484 3.45 12.75 -12.74
CA CYS A 484 4.84 13.22 -12.75
C CYS A 484 5.81 12.10 -13.12
N SER A 485 5.58 10.90 -12.60
CA SER A 485 6.37 9.70 -12.94
C SER A 485 6.30 9.38 -14.42
N LEU A 486 5.09 9.28 -14.98
CA LEU A 486 4.88 9.01 -16.42
C LEU A 486 5.52 10.10 -17.31
N ALA A 487 5.36 11.38 -16.94
CA ALA A 487 5.95 12.49 -17.68
C ALA A 487 7.49 12.48 -17.61
N THR A 488 8.06 12.11 -16.46
CA THR A 488 9.51 12.01 -16.27
C THR A 488 10.10 10.91 -17.14
N VAL A 489 9.46 9.75 -17.17
CA VAL A 489 9.88 8.63 -18.03
C VAL A 489 9.79 9.00 -19.50
N ALA A 490 8.71 9.67 -19.90
CA ALA A 490 8.52 10.13 -21.27
C ALA A 490 9.60 11.10 -21.74
N VAL A 491 10.00 12.05 -20.89
CA VAL A 491 11.09 13.00 -21.21
C VAL A 491 12.45 12.29 -21.27
N LYS A 492 12.75 11.45 -20.28
CA LYS A 492 14.04 10.75 -20.20
C LYS A 492 14.30 9.80 -21.37
N ASN A 493 13.24 9.23 -21.94
CA ASN A 493 13.35 8.18 -22.96
C ASN A 493 12.81 8.62 -24.35
N ASN A 494 12.52 9.91 -24.54
CA ASN A 494 11.98 10.47 -25.80
C ASN A 494 10.73 9.71 -26.28
N TYR A 495 9.74 9.55 -25.38
CA TYR A 495 8.45 8.94 -25.73
C TYR A 495 7.50 9.99 -26.30
N VAL A 496 6.61 9.56 -27.17
CA VAL A 496 5.61 10.42 -27.81
C VAL A 496 4.21 10.12 -27.30
N ARG A 497 3.33 11.11 -27.37
CA ARG A 497 1.92 10.95 -27.04
C ARG A 497 1.23 10.10 -28.12
N PRO A 498 0.66 8.91 -27.78
CA PRO A 498 -0.09 8.12 -28.74
C PRO A 498 -1.48 8.73 -28.96
N LYS A 499 -1.98 8.66 -30.19
CA LYS A 499 -3.37 8.97 -30.53
C LYS A 499 -4.22 7.73 -30.27
N MET A 500 -5.15 7.83 -29.31
CA MET A 500 -6.13 6.77 -29.08
C MET A 500 -7.28 6.87 -30.07
N VAL A 501 -7.66 5.76 -30.68
CA VAL A 501 -8.74 5.67 -31.68
C VAL A 501 -9.68 4.50 -31.38
N ASP A 502 -10.83 4.47 -32.06
CA ASP A 502 -11.76 3.36 -31.94
C ASP A 502 -11.17 2.07 -32.53
N TYR A 503 -11.69 0.92 -32.10
CA TYR A 503 -11.16 -0.41 -32.45
C TYR A 503 -11.17 -0.70 -33.95
N ASN A 504 -11.99 -0.02 -34.74
CA ASN A 504 -12.05 -0.17 -36.21
C ASN A 504 -10.94 0.59 -36.95
N GLU A 505 -10.28 1.50 -36.30
CA GLU A 505 -9.19 2.29 -36.87
C GLU A 505 -7.88 1.49 -36.82
N PRO A 506 -6.95 1.75 -37.77
CA PRO A 506 -5.69 1.01 -37.80
C PRO A 506 -4.78 1.30 -36.62
N MET A 507 -4.06 0.26 -36.17
CA MET A 507 -2.89 0.42 -35.32
C MET A 507 -1.70 0.83 -36.19
N ILE A 508 -1.10 1.99 -35.87
CA ILE A 508 0.06 2.53 -36.57
C ILE A 508 1.12 2.85 -35.52
N ILE A 509 2.29 2.25 -35.65
CA ILE A 509 3.44 2.55 -34.81
C ILE A 509 4.61 2.79 -35.76
N LYS A 510 5.22 3.98 -35.72
CA LYS A 510 6.43 4.30 -36.49
C LYS A 510 7.62 4.36 -35.55
N ASP A 511 8.73 3.79 -35.99
CA ASP A 511 9.98 3.73 -35.20
C ASP A 511 9.73 3.20 -33.77
N GLY A 512 8.89 2.17 -33.62
CA GLY A 512 8.60 1.54 -32.36
C GLY A 512 9.83 0.91 -31.74
N ARG A 513 9.99 1.04 -30.41
CA ARG A 513 11.12 0.48 -29.65
C ARG A 513 10.60 -0.33 -28.46
N HIS A 514 11.32 -1.39 -28.10
CA HIS A 514 10.96 -2.13 -26.88
C HIS A 514 11.53 -1.42 -25.65
N PRO A 515 10.70 -0.84 -24.78
CA PRO A 515 11.16 0.11 -23.76
C PRO A 515 12.13 -0.48 -22.74
N ILE A 516 12.00 -1.76 -22.42
CA ILE A 516 12.89 -2.44 -21.46
C ILE A 516 14.18 -2.86 -22.14
N VAL A 517 14.08 -3.48 -23.33
CA VAL A 517 15.26 -3.95 -24.07
C VAL A 517 16.14 -2.78 -24.44
N GLU A 518 15.58 -1.67 -24.96
CA GLU A 518 16.30 -0.42 -25.25
C GLU A 518 17.11 0.09 -24.07
N LYS A 519 16.60 -0.09 -22.83
CA LYS A 519 17.23 0.43 -21.61
C LYS A 519 18.28 -0.52 -21.01
N LEU A 520 18.12 -1.82 -21.25
CA LEU A 520 19.01 -2.86 -20.70
C LEU A 520 20.17 -3.21 -21.61
N THR A 521 20.04 -3.00 -22.93
CA THR A 521 21.12 -3.25 -23.89
C THR A 521 22.05 -2.05 -23.99
N SER A 522 23.34 -2.34 -24.17
CA SER A 522 24.36 -1.31 -24.45
C SER A 522 24.39 -0.92 -25.94
N GLU A 523 23.79 -1.74 -26.80
CA GLU A 523 23.71 -1.49 -28.24
C GLU A 523 22.47 -0.65 -28.55
N GLN A 524 22.56 0.15 -29.62
CA GLN A 524 21.43 0.95 -30.06
C GLN A 524 20.30 0.02 -30.56
N PHE A 525 19.10 0.19 -29.98
CA PHE A 525 17.92 -0.55 -30.40
C PHE A 525 17.51 -0.12 -31.83
N VAL A 526 17.27 -1.10 -32.69
CA VAL A 526 16.78 -0.84 -34.07
C VAL A 526 15.27 -0.67 -34.03
N PRO A 527 14.74 0.52 -34.33
CA PRO A 527 13.29 0.75 -34.34
C PRO A 527 12.57 -0.04 -35.41
N ASN A 528 11.30 -0.34 -35.19
CA ASN A 528 10.47 -1.11 -36.12
C ASN A 528 9.09 -0.48 -36.30
N ASP A 529 8.58 -0.50 -37.51
CA ASP A 529 7.24 -0.05 -37.83
C ASP A 529 6.21 -1.17 -37.66
N THR A 530 4.98 -0.80 -37.31
CA THR A 530 3.84 -1.71 -37.24
C THR A 530 2.62 -1.07 -37.89
N LEU A 531 1.97 -1.79 -38.80
CA LEU A 531 0.70 -1.40 -39.39
C LEU A 531 -0.23 -2.60 -39.37
N MET A 532 -1.32 -2.48 -38.59
CA MET A 532 -2.39 -3.49 -38.54
C MET A 532 -3.74 -2.79 -38.71
N ASN A 533 -4.67 -3.39 -39.43
CA ASN A 533 -6.03 -2.86 -39.61
C ASN A 533 -7.06 -3.98 -39.57
N SER A 534 -8.32 -3.62 -39.43
CA SER A 534 -9.44 -4.57 -39.37
C SER A 534 -9.89 -5.12 -40.74
N SER A 535 -9.33 -4.63 -41.87
CA SER A 535 -9.69 -5.04 -43.23
C SER A 535 -8.66 -5.95 -43.87
N ASP A 536 -7.52 -5.38 -44.25
CA ASP A 536 -6.56 -6.05 -45.17
C ASP A 536 -5.33 -6.61 -44.45
N SER A 537 -5.05 -6.16 -43.22
CA SER A 537 -3.86 -6.50 -42.43
C SER A 537 -4.21 -6.88 -40.99
N LYS A 538 -5.18 -7.81 -40.82
CA LYS A 538 -5.59 -8.32 -39.52
C LYS A 538 -4.53 -9.21 -38.87
N THR A 539 -3.79 -9.94 -39.68
CA THR A 539 -2.77 -10.90 -39.24
C THR A 539 -1.43 -10.53 -39.85
N MET A 540 -0.40 -10.47 -39.01
CA MET A 540 0.98 -10.25 -39.42
C MET A 540 1.80 -11.51 -39.18
N ILE A 541 2.34 -12.11 -40.23
CA ILE A 541 3.23 -13.27 -40.14
C ILE A 541 4.68 -12.80 -40.13
N ILE A 542 5.37 -13.04 -39.01
CA ILE A 542 6.74 -12.60 -38.79
C ILE A 542 7.67 -13.81 -38.94
N THR A 543 8.56 -13.76 -39.90
CA THR A 543 9.55 -14.82 -40.16
C THR A 543 10.96 -14.30 -39.97
N GLY A 544 11.90 -15.20 -39.73
CA GLY A 544 13.32 -14.88 -39.57
C GLY A 544 14.07 -15.93 -38.75
N PRO A 545 15.39 -15.88 -38.70
CA PRO A 545 16.20 -16.83 -37.92
C PRO A 545 15.93 -16.69 -36.42
N ASN A 546 16.29 -17.72 -35.64
CA ASN A 546 16.23 -17.65 -34.19
C ASN A 546 17.19 -16.56 -33.68
N MET A 547 16.82 -15.92 -32.59
CA MET A 547 17.55 -14.78 -31.99
C MET A 547 17.58 -13.49 -32.85
N ALA A 548 16.77 -13.42 -33.94
CA ALA A 548 16.67 -12.21 -34.76
C ALA A 548 15.69 -11.16 -34.23
N GLY A 549 15.18 -11.30 -33.00
CA GLY A 549 14.30 -10.31 -32.38
C GLY A 549 12.81 -10.46 -32.64
N LYS A 550 12.34 -11.56 -33.27
CA LYS A 550 10.90 -11.80 -33.55
C LYS A 550 10.00 -11.63 -32.32
N SER A 551 10.31 -12.36 -31.25
CA SER A 551 9.55 -12.30 -29.99
C SER A 551 9.66 -10.94 -29.32
N THR A 552 10.81 -10.26 -29.44
CA THR A 552 11.03 -8.89 -28.95
C THR A 552 10.13 -7.90 -29.69
N TYR A 553 10.01 -8.03 -31.01
CA TYR A 553 9.13 -7.20 -31.83
C TYR A 553 7.65 -7.39 -31.44
N MET A 554 7.18 -8.63 -31.30
CA MET A 554 5.80 -8.89 -30.86
C MET A 554 5.51 -8.31 -29.49
N ARG A 555 6.40 -8.54 -28.52
CA ARG A 555 6.27 -7.96 -27.17
C ARG A 555 6.29 -6.43 -27.21
N GLN A 556 7.12 -5.82 -28.05
CA GLN A 556 7.16 -4.37 -28.27
C GLN A 556 5.80 -3.82 -28.64
N VAL A 557 5.11 -4.42 -29.60
CA VAL A 557 3.77 -3.99 -30.04
C VAL A 557 2.77 -4.06 -28.89
N ALA A 558 2.75 -5.18 -28.16
CA ALA A 558 1.85 -5.35 -27.02
C ALA A 558 2.15 -4.37 -25.87
N VAL A 559 3.43 -4.14 -25.56
CA VAL A 559 3.83 -3.19 -24.53
C VAL A 559 3.47 -1.76 -24.93
N ILE A 560 3.68 -1.36 -26.17
CA ILE A 560 3.26 -0.03 -26.68
C ILE A 560 1.74 0.13 -26.56
N CYS A 561 0.97 -0.89 -26.94
CA CYS A 561 -0.48 -0.90 -26.77
C CYS A 561 -0.88 -0.76 -25.30
N LEU A 562 -0.28 -1.54 -24.41
CA LEU A 562 -0.50 -1.47 -22.97
C LEU A 562 -0.18 -0.07 -22.40
N LEU A 563 0.98 0.49 -22.71
CA LEU A 563 1.40 1.82 -22.26
C LEU A 563 0.41 2.90 -22.71
N ALA A 564 -0.08 2.83 -23.94
CA ALA A 564 -1.09 3.76 -24.44
C ALA A 564 -2.39 3.70 -23.60
N HIS A 565 -2.84 2.50 -23.26
CA HIS A 565 -4.03 2.27 -22.42
C HIS A 565 -3.82 2.65 -20.95
N THR A 566 -2.58 2.66 -20.45
CA THR A 566 -2.28 3.22 -19.11
C THR A 566 -2.37 4.74 -19.10
N GLY A 567 -2.48 5.40 -20.25
CA GLY A 567 -2.42 6.85 -20.41
C GLY A 567 -1.00 7.40 -20.42
N SER A 568 0.00 6.53 -20.59
CA SER A 568 1.41 6.91 -20.75
C SER A 568 1.71 7.34 -22.19
N PHE A 569 2.83 8.03 -22.38
CA PHE A 569 3.49 8.17 -23.67
C PHE A 569 4.21 6.87 -24.01
N VAL A 570 4.52 6.68 -25.30
CA VAL A 570 5.02 5.41 -25.83
C VAL A 570 6.35 5.57 -26.58
N PRO A 571 7.19 4.54 -26.59
CA PRO A 571 8.50 4.54 -27.28
C PRO A 571 8.34 4.38 -28.80
N ALA A 572 7.99 5.46 -29.48
CA ALA A 572 7.83 5.54 -30.93
C ALA A 572 8.12 6.97 -31.41
N SER A 573 8.21 7.18 -32.73
CA SER A 573 8.20 8.53 -33.32
C SER A 573 6.78 9.04 -33.58
N GLU A 574 5.86 8.09 -33.90
CA GLU A 574 4.43 8.35 -34.04
C GLU A 574 3.66 7.08 -33.64
N ALA A 575 2.54 7.21 -32.95
CA ALA A 575 1.69 6.08 -32.60
C ALA A 575 0.20 6.43 -32.67
N GLN A 576 -0.57 5.60 -33.34
CA GLN A 576 -2.03 5.55 -33.30
C GLN A 576 -2.43 4.16 -32.81
N ILE A 577 -3.14 4.10 -31.69
CA ILE A 577 -3.46 2.85 -30.99
C ILE A 577 -4.97 2.72 -30.87
N PRO A 578 -5.58 1.66 -31.43
CA PRO A 578 -7.00 1.38 -31.28
C PRO A 578 -7.32 0.87 -29.87
N LEU A 579 -8.56 1.11 -29.41
CA LEU A 579 -9.06 0.51 -28.19
C LEU A 579 -8.98 -1.02 -28.29
N THR A 580 -8.23 -1.60 -27.36
CA THR A 580 -7.99 -3.04 -27.27
C THR A 580 -8.60 -3.56 -25.97
N ASP A 581 -9.49 -4.54 -26.06
CA ASP A 581 -10.19 -5.07 -24.89
C ASP A 581 -9.36 -6.10 -24.12
N ARG A 582 -8.49 -6.81 -24.83
CA ARG A 582 -7.66 -7.86 -24.26
C ARG A 582 -6.34 -8.05 -25.02
N ILE A 583 -5.28 -8.34 -24.32
CA ILE A 583 -4.02 -8.78 -24.92
C ILE A 583 -3.80 -10.24 -24.53
N PHE A 584 -3.70 -11.10 -25.53
CA PHE A 584 -3.32 -12.48 -25.37
C PHE A 584 -1.87 -12.68 -25.81
N THR A 585 -1.14 -13.47 -25.06
CA THR A 585 0.23 -13.81 -25.42
C THR A 585 0.47 -15.30 -25.28
N ARG A 586 0.98 -15.91 -26.34
CA ARG A 586 1.58 -17.23 -26.33
C ARG A 586 3.01 -17.07 -26.84
N ILE A 587 3.96 -16.85 -25.94
CA ILE A 587 5.36 -16.54 -26.26
C ILE A 587 6.26 -17.49 -25.49
N GLY A 588 6.96 -18.40 -26.22
CA GLY A 588 7.93 -19.33 -25.65
C GLY A 588 7.31 -20.43 -24.77
N ALA A 589 7.90 -21.61 -24.74
CA ALA A 589 7.63 -22.59 -23.69
C ALA A 589 8.48 -22.19 -22.46
N SER A 590 7.87 -21.78 -21.36
CA SER A 590 8.53 -21.99 -20.08
C SER A 590 8.49 -23.51 -19.84
N ASP A 591 9.64 -24.17 -19.87
CA ASP A 591 9.80 -25.54 -19.39
C ASP A 591 9.52 -25.57 -17.87
N ASP A 592 8.28 -25.35 -17.53
CA ASP A 592 7.83 -25.46 -16.12
C ASP A 592 7.49 -26.93 -15.85
N LEU A 593 8.55 -27.71 -15.69
CA LEU A 593 8.50 -29.15 -15.38
C LEU A 593 7.79 -29.46 -14.05
N SER A 594 7.41 -28.44 -13.28
CA SER A 594 6.83 -28.57 -11.94
C SER A 594 5.44 -29.20 -11.91
N TYR A 595 4.70 -29.26 -13.02
CA TYR A 595 3.33 -29.78 -13.05
C TYR A 595 3.16 -31.13 -13.77
N GLY A 596 4.24 -31.73 -14.31
CA GLY A 596 4.18 -33.04 -14.97
C GLY A 596 3.28 -33.08 -16.22
N GLN A 597 2.87 -31.92 -16.75
CA GLN A 597 2.08 -31.81 -17.98
C GLN A 597 3.01 -31.73 -19.20
N SER A 598 2.60 -32.33 -20.30
CA SER A 598 3.29 -32.19 -21.58
C SER A 598 3.27 -30.72 -22.01
N THR A 599 4.42 -30.19 -22.46
CA THR A 599 4.53 -28.82 -23.01
C THR A 599 3.53 -28.57 -24.14
N PHE A 600 3.24 -29.58 -24.94
CA PHE A 600 2.20 -29.55 -25.98
C PHE A 600 0.79 -29.37 -25.40
N MET A 601 0.46 -30.06 -24.29
CA MET A 601 -0.86 -29.92 -23.66
C MET A 601 -1.07 -28.52 -23.07
N VAL A 602 -0.05 -27.96 -22.41
CA VAL A 602 -0.08 -26.58 -21.89
C VAL A 602 -0.31 -25.59 -23.05
N GLU A 603 0.44 -25.76 -24.14
CA GLU A 603 0.29 -24.94 -25.34
C GLU A 603 -1.13 -25.02 -25.91
N MET A 604 -1.72 -26.20 -26.02
CA MET A 604 -3.08 -26.36 -26.54
C MET A 604 -4.14 -25.73 -25.63
N VAL A 605 -3.96 -25.81 -24.32
CA VAL A 605 -4.87 -25.14 -23.38
C VAL A 605 -4.78 -23.63 -23.51
N GLU A 606 -3.57 -23.06 -23.63
CA GLU A 606 -3.38 -21.62 -23.85
C GLU A 606 -4.02 -21.16 -25.16
N VAL A 607 -3.81 -21.89 -26.26
CA VAL A 607 -4.43 -21.60 -27.58
C VAL A 607 -5.95 -21.71 -27.48
N ALA A 608 -6.49 -22.74 -26.83
CA ALA A 608 -7.93 -22.88 -26.64
C ALA A 608 -8.51 -21.68 -25.83
N ASN A 609 -7.84 -21.24 -24.79
CA ASN A 609 -8.26 -20.05 -24.02
C ASN A 609 -8.28 -18.78 -24.91
N ILE A 610 -7.30 -18.63 -25.80
CA ILE A 610 -7.27 -17.52 -26.76
C ILE A 610 -8.49 -17.61 -27.68
N LEU A 611 -8.73 -18.77 -28.29
CA LEU A 611 -9.84 -18.95 -29.24
C LEU A 611 -11.23 -18.74 -28.60
N HIS A 612 -11.40 -19.10 -27.33
CA HIS A 612 -12.67 -18.89 -26.62
C HIS A 612 -12.86 -17.44 -26.12
N GLY A 613 -11.75 -16.77 -25.75
CA GLY A 613 -11.83 -15.47 -25.12
C GLY A 613 -11.56 -14.28 -26.04
N ALA A 614 -11.04 -14.51 -27.25
CA ALA A 614 -10.72 -13.43 -28.18
C ALA A 614 -11.97 -12.80 -28.80
N THR A 615 -11.92 -11.49 -28.98
CA THR A 615 -12.92 -10.70 -29.68
C THR A 615 -12.29 -9.99 -30.88
N GLU A 616 -13.09 -9.29 -31.67
CA GLU A 616 -12.58 -8.45 -32.77
C GLU A 616 -11.67 -7.30 -32.29
N LYS A 617 -11.66 -7.01 -31.00
CA LYS A 617 -10.87 -5.94 -30.38
C LYS A 617 -9.62 -6.44 -29.69
N SER A 618 -9.38 -7.75 -29.70
CA SER A 618 -8.27 -8.36 -28.98
C SER A 618 -6.98 -8.31 -29.79
N LEU A 619 -5.87 -8.00 -29.12
CA LEU A 619 -4.52 -8.14 -29.68
C LEU A 619 -3.96 -9.51 -29.28
N ILE A 620 -3.61 -10.32 -30.26
CA ILE A 620 -3.15 -11.69 -30.05
C ILE A 620 -1.71 -11.83 -30.55
N LEU A 621 -0.82 -12.32 -29.69
CA LEU A 621 0.58 -12.61 -29.97
C LEU A 621 0.81 -14.13 -29.89
N LEU A 622 1.14 -14.75 -31.01
CA LEU A 622 1.42 -16.18 -31.07
C LEU A 622 2.85 -16.41 -31.55
N ASP A 623 3.67 -17.01 -30.69
CA ASP A 623 5.06 -17.36 -31.00
C ASP A 623 5.23 -18.88 -31.00
N GLU A 624 5.73 -19.43 -32.10
CA GLU A 624 6.10 -20.85 -32.27
C GLU A 624 4.96 -21.85 -31.94
N VAL A 625 3.73 -21.60 -32.39
CA VAL A 625 2.58 -22.51 -32.16
C VAL A 625 2.80 -23.83 -32.93
N GLY A 626 2.54 -24.96 -32.24
CA GLY A 626 2.66 -26.31 -32.79
C GLY A 626 4.07 -26.90 -32.69
N ARG A 627 4.99 -26.29 -31.92
CA ARG A 627 6.36 -26.80 -31.78
C ARG A 627 6.46 -28.09 -30.94
N GLY A 628 5.50 -28.35 -30.06
CA GLY A 628 5.51 -29.49 -29.15
C GLY A 628 5.05 -30.82 -29.74
N THR A 629 4.81 -30.90 -31.07
CA THR A 629 4.31 -32.09 -31.76
C THR A 629 5.07 -32.36 -33.07
N SER A 630 4.61 -33.37 -33.86
CA SER A 630 5.20 -33.66 -35.16
C SER A 630 5.05 -32.46 -36.13
N THR A 631 5.96 -32.32 -37.09
CA THR A 631 5.98 -31.18 -38.00
C THR A 631 4.65 -31.01 -38.77
N PHE A 632 4.03 -32.10 -39.21
CA PHE A 632 2.77 -32.03 -39.94
C PHE A 632 1.58 -31.70 -39.06
N ASP A 633 1.52 -32.25 -37.84
CA ASP A 633 0.46 -31.94 -36.89
C ASP A 633 0.59 -30.49 -36.40
N GLY A 634 1.81 -30.04 -36.08
CA GLY A 634 2.08 -28.68 -35.68
C GLY A 634 1.70 -27.67 -36.78
N LEU A 635 2.03 -27.94 -38.04
CA LEU A 635 1.63 -27.10 -39.18
C LEU A 635 0.10 -27.04 -39.32
N SER A 636 -0.57 -28.18 -39.19
CA SER A 636 -2.03 -28.27 -39.31
C SER A 636 -2.74 -27.48 -38.22
N ILE A 637 -2.25 -27.58 -36.97
CA ILE A 637 -2.77 -26.81 -35.84
C ILE A 637 -2.53 -25.31 -36.04
N ALA A 638 -1.29 -24.91 -36.35
CA ALA A 638 -0.97 -23.50 -36.57
C ALA A 638 -1.81 -22.88 -37.70
N TRP A 639 -2.01 -23.62 -38.78
CA TRP A 639 -2.86 -23.17 -39.89
C TRP A 639 -4.34 -23.03 -39.51
N SER A 640 -4.84 -23.94 -38.66
CA SER A 640 -6.24 -23.90 -38.21
C SER A 640 -6.52 -22.78 -37.23
N VAL A 641 -5.51 -22.38 -36.44
CA VAL A 641 -5.61 -21.31 -35.44
C VAL A 641 -5.54 -19.93 -36.10
N MET A 642 -4.76 -19.78 -37.19
CA MET A 642 -4.66 -18.54 -37.97
C MET A 642 -5.86 -18.32 -38.91
#